data_52d055dbfe942ecd2eb045ebe1b6fc14
#
_entry.id   52d055dbfe942ecd2eb045ebe1b6fc14
#
_cell.length_a   1.000
_cell.length_b   1.000
_cell.length_c   1.000
_cell.angle_alpha   90.00
_cell.angle_beta   90.00
_cell.angle_gamma   90.00
#
_symmetry.space_group_name_H-M   'P 1'
#
loop_
_entity.id
_entity.type
_entity.pdbx_description
1 polymer ?
#
loop_
_entity_poly.entity_id
_entity_poly.type
_entity_poly.pdbx_seq_one_letter_code
_entity_poly.pdbx_strand_id
1 'polypeptide(L)'
;MKQYNPHEIEPRWQKAWEDADLYKVTEDHAKPKKYVLEMFPYPSGDIHMGHVRNYTIGDVIARYSKMRGFDVLHPMGWDAFGLPAENAAIKHHSHPAKWTYANIETQKASFKRMGLSYDWDRTVVACDPEYYRWGQWIFLQFWKRGLVERRNSPVNWCPKCQTVLANEQVTEGECWRCHSAVEKRDLTQWYLKITDYAQELLDDLDQLDGWPERVKQMQANWIGRSEGAEVKFALCDKQGNAPENPTEDDLITVFTTRADTLFGCSFFLLAPESPILKGLVEGTEYEAAVMQVVENAKKITAVERAQGNKEKHGAFTGRYVVNPINGEKVPVWVADYIVADYGTGAVMAVPCGDQRDFEFAKKYDLPIIPIILGDDDPLFEQLKDEQGRVATSVDWEGAMEAEGRLVQSGKYTGLTGGKHSEGEEAIVADLEAMGRGKRKVEFRLRDWLISRQRYWGNPIPMIYCDKCGLVPVPEEDLPVRLPEDIDLSAGETLATHEGFAKCTCPKCGGEARRETDTMDTFTCSSWYYLRYTDPHNTELPFDSAKTNRWMPVDQYIGGIEHAILHLLYSRFFTKVLRDLGMLDFDEPFKNLLCQGMVLDEHGDVMSKSKGNVISPEEMIAGYGCDAVRAYILFMAPPDKELQWNEDGLAGMHKFLNRVWRMAYDLMGKADEDTLYQPGASEAEAAAARKVLLRERHRVAGKVVDDFDRNNFNTAIAAIMELVNAIGDYLRKVGPEQRAASADEQALAIEVANVLVRLLAPICPHMTDELWHDALGCEGSIHTQEWPEFDPEKAKADEVELAVQINGKVKARITVAADADQEAVKAVALEAVQDAVAGKDLKKVVVVPGRLVNIVAK
;
A
#
# COMPACT_ATOMS: atom_id res chain seq x y z
N MET A 1 27.95 -23.74 -32.23
CA MET A 1 27.14 -23.09 -31.17
C MET A 1 25.74 -22.74 -31.71
N LYS A 2 24.67 -23.10 -31.02
CA LYS A 2 23.35 -22.63 -31.39
C LYS A 2 23.25 -21.11 -31.17
N GLN A 3 22.58 -20.41 -32.04
CA GLN A 3 22.27 -18.99 -31.83
C GLN A 3 21.20 -18.83 -30.71
N TYR A 4 21.30 -17.82 -29.87
CA TYR A 4 20.26 -17.53 -28.90
C TYR A 4 18.94 -17.20 -29.61
N ASN A 5 17.94 -18.05 -29.42
CA ASN A 5 16.60 -17.91 -30.01
C ASN A 5 15.54 -18.08 -28.91
N PRO A 6 15.06 -17.01 -28.31
CA PRO A 6 14.07 -17.10 -27.24
C PRO A 6 12.77 -17.77 -27.70
N HIS A 7 12.37 -17.62 -28.96
CA HIS A 7 11.12 -18.19 -29.46
C HIS A 7 11.11 -19.73 -29.53
N GLU A 8 12.27 -20.36 -29.56
CA GLU A 8 12.39 -21.81 -29.50
C GLU A 8 12.63 -22.30 -28.06
N ILE A 9 13.42 -21.53 -27.30
CA ILE A 9 13.88 -21.92 -25.97
C ILE A 9 12.75 -21.76 -24.95
N GLU A 10 12.07 -20.61 -24.92
CA GLU A 10 11.07 -20.26 -23.89
C GLU A 10 9.89 -21.24 -23.86
N PRO A 11 9.17 -21.55 -24.95
CA PRO A 11 8.06 -22.48 -24.92
C PRO A 11 8.48 -23.92 -24.53
N ARG A 12 9.69 -24.32 -24.91
CA ARG A 12 10.21 -25.65 -24.57
C ARG A 12 10.43 -25.79 -23.06
N TRP A 13 11.04 -24.80 -22.41
CA TRP A 13 11.31 -24.85 -20.99
C TRP A 13 10.03 -24.64 -20.17
N GLN A 14 9.12 -23.75 -20.58
CA GLN A 14 7.80 -23.60 -19.96
C GLN A 14 7.07 -24.95 -19.89
N LYS A 15 7.06 -25.67 -21.02
CA LYS A 15 6.46 -27.01 -21.05
C LYS A 15 7.22 -28.01 -20.18
N ALA A 16 8.54 -28.00 -20.18
CA ALA A 16 9.33 -28.92 -19.36
C ALA A 16 9.12 -28.71 -17.87
N TRP A 17 8.97 -27.44 -17.42
CA TRP A 17 8.67 -27.10 -16.03
C TRP A 17 7.25 -27.53 -15.63
N GLU A 18 6.28 -27.37 -16.54
CA GLU A 18 4.90 -27.79 -16.32
C GLU A 18 4.81 -29.33 -16.25
N ASP A 19 5.43 -30.04 -17.19
CA ASP A 19 5.45 -31.51 -17.23
C ASP A 19 6.14 -32.12 -15.99
N ALA A 20 7.07 -31.40 -15.38
CA ALA A 20 7.79 -31.82 -14.17
C ALA A 20 7.15 -31.36 -12.86
N ASP A 21 6.01 -30.65 -12.88
CA ASP A 21 5.40 -30.01 -11.70
C ASP A 21 6.44 -29.22 -10.88
N LEU A 22 7.38 -28.51 -11.55
CA LEU A 22 8.60 -27.97 -10.95
C LEU A 22 8.33 -26.99 -9.79
N TYR A 23 7.22 -26.25 -9.86
CA TYR A 23 6.87 -25.21 -8.91
C TYR A 23 5.78 -25.62 -7.93
N LYS A 24 5.31 -26.85 -8.02
CA LYS A 24 4.36 -27.39 -7.06
C LYS A 24 4.96 -27.42 -5.66
N VAL A 25 4.20 -26.93 -4.68
CA VAL A 25 4.62 -26.93 -3.28
C VAL A 25 4.79 -28.37 -2.80
N THR A 26 5.93 -28.65 -2.19
CA THR A 26 6.25 -30.00 -1.71
C THR A 26 5.71 -30.27 -0.31
N GLU A 27 5.34 -29.25 0.43
CA GLU A 27 4.96 -29.29 1.86
C GLU A 27 6.03 -30.02 2.71
N ASP A 28 7.30 -29.82 2.34
CA ASP A 28 8.45 -30.41 3.05
C ASP A 28 8.68 -29.67 4.37
N HIS A 29 8.17 -30.26 5.45
CA HIS A 29 8.30 -29.67 6.79
C HIS A 29 9.73 -29.59 7.33
N ALA A 30 10.71 -30.25 6.70
CA ALA A 30 12.12 -30.15 7.07
C ALA A 30 12.79 -28.86 6.54
N LYS A 31 12.23 -28.26 5.52
CA LYS A 31 12.71 -27.01 4.93
C LYS A 31 12.07 -25.78 5.58
N PRO A 32 12.80 -24.66 5.68
CA PRO A 32 12.18 -23.39 6.05
C PRO A 32 11.17 -22.97 4.99
N LYS A 33 10.04 -22.41 5.41
CA LYS A 33 9.01 -21.94 4.50
C LYS A 33 9.33 -20.56 3.93
N LYS A 34 8.88 -20.30 2.72
CA LYS A 34 8.83 -18.96 2.13
C LYS A 34 7.52 -18.80 1.37
N TYR A 35 6.65 -17.93 1.84
CA TYR A 35 5.42 -17.57 1.15
C TYR A 35 5.62 -16.23 0.45
N VAL A 36 5.65 -16.28 -0.88
CA VAL A 36 5.76 -15.10 -1.75
C VAL A 36 4.42 -14.92 -2.43
N LEU A 37 3.86 -13.72 -2.36
CA LEU A 37 2.53 -13.45 -2.89
C LEU A 37 2.46 -12.03 -3.47
N GLU A 38 1.99 -11.92 -4.69
CA GLU A 38 1.57 -10.67 -5.30
C GLU A 38 0.06 -10.50 -5.15
N MET A 39 -0.39 -9.25 -5.09
CA MET A 39 -1.82 -8.98 -5.18
C MET A 39 -2.40 -9.57 -6.46
N PHE A 40 -3.42 -10.41 -6.31
CA PHE A 40 -4.01 -11.08 -7.46
C PHE A 40 -4.77 -10.11 -8.37
N PRO A 41 -4.72 -10.32 -9.70
CA PRO A 41 -5.29 -9.39 -10.67
C PRO A 41 -6.81 -9.49 -10.77
N TYR A 42 -7.43 -8.39 -11.26
CA TYR A 42 -8.77 -8.43 -11.81
C TYR A 42 -8.73 -9.00 -13.23
N PRO A 43 -9.64 -9.92 -13.61
CA PRO A 43 -9.72 -10.44 -14.98
C PRO A 43 -10.47 -9.47 -15.90
N SER A 44 -9.91 -8.26 -16.10
CA SER A 44 -10.54 -7.16 -16.84
C SER A 44 -9.96 -6.92 -18.24
N GLY A 45 -9.30 -7.92 -18.82
CA GLY A 45 -8.65 -7.88 -20.14
C GLY A 45 -7.19 -8.32 -20.05
N ASP A 46 -6.41 -7.98 -21.09
CA ASP A 46 -5.00 -8.35 -21.20
C ASP A 46 -4.17 -7.70 -20.08
N ILE A 47 -3.07 -8.37 -19.73
CA ILE A 47 -2.08 -7.83 -18.80
C ILE A 47 -1.38 -6.60 -19.42
N HIS A 48 -0.85 -5.74 -18.57
CA HIS A 48 -0.06 -4.56 -18.95
C HIS A 48 1.33 -4.59 -18.29
N MET A 49 2.21 -3.67 -18.65
CA MET A 49 3.60 -3.65 -18.15
C MET A 49 3.71 -3.52 -16.63
N GLY A 50 2.74 -2.89 -15.97
CA GLY A 50 2.65 -2.89 -14.51
C GLY A 50 2.47 -4.29 -13.92
N HIS A 51 1.65 -5.13 -14.54
CA HIS A 51 1.52 -6.56 -14.18
C HIS A 51 2.84 -7.31 -14.40
N VAL A 52 3.48 -7.11 -15.57
CA VAL A 52 4.78 -7.73 -15.86
C VAL A 52 5.80 -7.40 -14.79
N ARG A 53 5.86 -6.13 -14.35
CA ARG A 53 6.76 -5.69 -13.30
C ARG A 53 6.45 -6.36 -11.95
N ASN A 54 5.19 -6.28 -11.53
CA ASN A 54 4.74 -6.82 -10.24
C ASN A 54 5.06 -8.31 -10.13
N TYR A 55 4.64 -9.10 -11.11
CA TYR A 55 4.76 -10.55 -11.08
C TYR A 55 6.17 -11.05 -11.37
N THR A 56 6.97 -10.29 -12.13
CA THR A 56 8.40 -10.61 -12.31
C THR A 56 9.19 -10.43 -11.02
N ILE A 57 8.89 -9.39 -10.22
CA ILE A 57 9.53 -9.16 -8.92
C ILE A 57 9.27 -10.36 -7.99
N GLY A 58 8.01 -10.77 -7.84
CA GLY A 58 7.66 -11.92 -7.00
C GLY A 58 8.27 -13.22 -7.50
N ASP A 59 8.25 -13.45 -8.80
CA ASP A 59 8.84 -14.64 -9.40
C ASP A 59 10.34 -14.76 -9.14
N VAL A 60 11.08 -13.65 -9.23
CA VAL A 60 12.53 -13.64 -8.90
C VAL A 60 12.76 -14.00 -7.45
N ILE A 61 11.97 -13.43 -6.53
CA ILE A 61 12.07 -13.72 -5.09
C ILE A 61 11.74 -15.21 -4.84
N ALA A 62 10.70 -15.74 -5.47
CA ALA A 62 10.30 -17.13 -5.33
C ALA A 62 11.39 -18.09 -5.82
N ARG A 63 11.93 -17.86 -7.04
CA ARG A 63 13.02 -18.69 -7.61
C ARG A 63 14.29 -18.62 -6.78
N TYR A 64 14.72 -17.41 -6.39
CA TYR A 64 15.88 -17.21 -5.53
C TYR A 64 15.70 -17.95 -4.20
N SER A 65 14.53 -17.83 -3.57
CA SER A 65 14.25 -18.52 -2.30
C SER A 65 14.31 -20.03 -2.45
N LYS A 66 13.77 -20.59 -3.54
CA LYS A 66 13.88 -22.03 -3.83
C LYS A 66 15.32 -22.50 -3.96
N MET A 67 16.16 -21.75 -4.69
CA MET A 67 17.59 -22.02 -4.83
C MET A 67 18.37 -21.83 -3.52
N ARG A 68 17.82 -21.08 -2.55
CA ARG A 68 18.34 -20.94 -1.17
C ARG A 68 17.84 -22.05 -0.24
N GLY A 69 17.12 -23.05 -0.74
CA GLY A 69 16.69 -24.22 0.00
C GLY A 69 15.38 -24.08 0.76
N PHE A 70 14.60 -23.03 0.49
CA PHE A 70 13.26 -22.88 1.08
C PHE A 70 12.23 -23.78 0.38
N ASP A 71 11.21 -24.21 1.14
CA ASP A 71 9.95 -24.65 0.58
C ASP A 71 9.12 -23.40 0.26
N VAL A 72 8.82 -23.21 -1.03
CA VAL A 72 8.24 -21.95 -1.51
C VAL A 72 6.79 -22.14 -1.89
N LEU A 73 5.90 -21.38 -1.25
CA LEU A 73 4.51 -21.20 -1.68
C LEU A 73 4.41 -19.93 -2.52
N HIS A 74 4.12 -20.10 -3.83
CA HIS A 74 3.96 -19.01 -4.79
C HIS A 74 2.72 -19.26 -5.66
N PRO A 75 1.53 -18.94 -5.16
CA PRO A 75 0.26 -19.22 -5.84
C PRO A 75 -0.19 -18.03 -6.69
N MET A 76 -1.16 -18.29 -7.59
CA MET A 76 -1.83 -17.26 -8.38
C MET A 76 -3.33 -17.53 -8.47
N GLY A 77 -4.12 -16.46 -8.52
CA GLY A 77 -5.56 -16.49 -8.70
C GLY A 77 -6.11 -15.17 -9.23
N TRP A 78 -7.42 -14.98 -9.11
CA TRP A 78 -8.09 -13.79 -9.65
C TRP A 78 -9.15 -13.23 -8.70
N ASP A 79 -9.12 -11.91 -8.51
CA ASP A 79 -10.23 -11.16 -7.92
C ASP A 79 -11.30 -10.94 -9.00
N ALA A 80 -12.20 -11.92 -9.12
CA ALA A 80 -13.01 -12.14 -10.31
C ALA A 80 -14.41 -11.51 -10.26
N PHE A 81 -14.79 -10.90 -9.14
CA PHE A 81 -16.05 -10.14 -9.01
C PHE A 81 -15.87 -8.66 -9.39
N GLY A 82 -17.00 -7.97 -9.55
CA GLY A 82 -17.06 -6.52 -9.67
C GLY A 82 -17.52 -5.98 -11.01
N LEU A 83 -17.62 -4.67 -11.05
CA LEU A 83 -18.19 -3.85 -12.12
C LEU A 83 -17.60 -4.05 -13.53
N PRO A 84 -16.27 -4.30 -13.72
CA PRO A 84 -15.74 -4.44 -15.09
C PRO A 84 -16.39 -5.57 -15.87
N ALA A 85 -16.55 -6.72 -15.24
CA ALA A 85 -17.17 -7.89 -15.87
C ALA A 85 -18.67 -7.65 -16.13
N GLU A 86 -19.37 -7.05 -15.17
CA GLU A 86 -20.79 -6.72 -15.32
C GLU A 86 -21.04 -5.70 -16.45
N ASN A 87 -20.25 -4.62 -16.49
CA ASN A 87 -20.34 -3.62 -17.55
C ASN A 87 -19.99 -4.18 -18.93
N ALA A 88 -18.99 -5.06 -19.01
CA ALA A 88 -18.65 -5.74 -20.26
C ALA A 88 -19.79 -6.68 -20.70
N ALA A 89 -20.38 -7.42 -19.76
CA ALA A 89 -21.51 -8.29 -20.03
C ALA A 89 -22.73 -7.53 -20.59
N ILE A 90 -23.07 -6.40 -19.99
CA ILE A 90 -24.14 -5.52 -20.47
C ILE A 90 -23.82 -5.03 -21.88
N LYS A 91 -22.59 -4.53 -22.11
CA LYS A 91 -22.15 -4.00 -23.42
C LYS A 91 -22.16 -5.06 -24.52
N HIS A 92 -21.77 -6.29 -24.19
CA HIS A 92 -21.64 -7.38 -25.17
C HIS A 92 -22.83 -8.36 -25.18
N HIS A 93 -23.91 -8.06 -24.44
CA HIS A 93 -25.09 -8.91 -24.32
C HIS A 93 -24.73 -10.35 -23.95
N SER A 94 -23.88 -10.50 -22.94
CA SER A 94 -23.36 -11.80 -22.46
C SER A 94 -23.42 -11.88 -20.94
N HIS A 95 -23.27 -13.09 -20.40
CA HIS A 95 -23.21 -13.27 -18.95
C HIS A 95 -21.82 -12.88 -18.39
N PRO A 96 -21.72 -12.19 -17.23
CA PRO A 96 -20.44 -11.78 -16.65
C PRO A 96 -19.44 -12.91 -16.44
N ALA A 97 -19.90 -14.10 -16.02
CA ALA A 97 -19.04 -15.27 -15.85
C ALA A 97 -18.28 -15.63 -17.14
N LYS A 98 -18.97 -15.63 -18.29
CA LYS A 98 -18.34 -15.97 -19.57
C LYS A 98 -17.19 -15.01 -19.91
N TRP A 99 -17.41 -13.71 -19.68
CA TRP A 99 -16.38 -12.68 -19.86
C TRP A 99 -15.22 -12.89 -18.89
N THR A 100 -15.54 -13.10 -17.61
CA THR A 100 -14.55 -13.27 -16.53
C THR A 100 -13.65 -14.47 -16.79
N TYR A 101 -14.21 -15.65 -17.03
CA TYR A 101 -13.42 -16.87 -17.28
C TYR A 101 -12.61 -16.80 -18.58
N ALA A 102 -13.12 -16.16 -19.64
CA ALA A 102 -12.35 -15.94 -20.86
C ALA A 102 -11.11 -15.07 -20.59
N ASN A 103 -11.24 -13.99 -19.82
CA ASN A 103 -10.12 -13.16 -19.44
C ASN A 103 -9.13 -13.87 -18.51
N ILE A 104 -9.61 -14.71 -17.59
CA ILE A 104 -8.75 -15.55 -16.74
C ILE A 104 -7.87 -16.46 -17.60
N GLU A 105 -8.43 -17.15 -18.57
CA GLU A 105 -7.67 -18.02 -19.46
C GLU A 105 -6.63 -17.24 -20.29
N THR A 106 -7.00 -16.05 -20.77
CA THR A 106 -6.07 -15.15 -21.49
C THR A 106 -4.91 -14.73 -20.59
N GLN A 107 -5.21 -14.23 -19.38
CA GLN A 107 -4.16 -13.79 -18.44
C GLN A 107 -3.30 -14.96 -17.97
N LYS A 108 -3.89 -16.14 -17.73
CA LYS A 108 -3.15 -17.36 -17.37
C LYS A 108 -2.17 -17.77 -18.46
N ALA A 109 -2.60 -17.69 -19.72
CA ALA A 109 -1.71 -17.94 -20.86
C ALA A 109 -0.54 -16.94 -20.92
N SER A 110 -0.80 -15.66 -20.68
CA SER A 110 0.25 -14.64 -20.61
C SER A 110 1.22 -14.88 -19.43
N PHE A 111 0.74 -15.25 -18.24
CA PHE A 111 1.60 -15.58 -17.10
C PHE A 111 2.47 -16.83 -17.38
N LYS A 112 1.90 -17.84 -17.99
CA LYS A 112 2.66 -19.03 -18.43
C LYS A 112 3.74 -18.65 -19.46
N ARG A 113 3.40 -17.78 -20.42
CA ARG A 113 4.35 -17.26 -21.42
C ARG A 113 5.48 -16.44 -20.78
N MET A 114 5.20 -15.72 -19.69
CA MET A 114 6.22 -15.02 -18.90
C MET A 114 7.12 -15.98 -18.10
N GLY A 115 6.81 -17.26 -18.08
CA GLY A 115 7.54 -18.29 -17.36
C GLY A 115 7.48 -18.13 -15.86
N LEU A 116 6.38 -17.61 -15.31
CA LEU A 116 6.23 -17.39 -13.88
C LEU A 116 6.11 -18.71 -13.11
N SER A 117 6.74 -18.80 -11.96
CA SER A 117 6.89 -20.00 -11.14
C SER A 117 5.72 -20.23 -10.19
N TYR A 118 4.50 -20.13 -10.68
CA TYR A 118 3.31 -20.33 -9.86
C TYR A 118 2.97 -21.81 -9.68
N ASP A 119 2.52 -22.14 -8.47
CA ASP A 119 1.81 -23.39 -8.20
C ASP A 119 0.35 -23.28 -8.67
N TRP A 120 0.10 -23.69 -9.91
CA TRP A 120 -1.23 -23.61 -10.53
C TRP A 120 -2.27 -24.54 -9.91
N ASP A 121 -1.85 -25.55 -9.14
CA ASP A 121 -2.76 -26.44 -8.40
C ASP A 121 -3.45 -25.69 -7.24
N ARG A 122 -2.87 -24.57 -6.81
CA ARG A 122 -3.41 -23.72 -5.73
C ARG A 122 -4.17 -22.50 -6.23
N THR A 123 -4.64 -22.53 -7.46
CA THR A 123 -5.39 -21.42 -8.05
C THR A 123 -6.70 -21.14 -7.30
N VAL A 124 -6.98 -19.87 -7.03
CA VAL A 124 -8.20 -19.36 -6.40
C VAL A 124 -8.85 -18.34 -7.32
N VAL A 125 -10.16 -18.48 -7.55
CA VAL A 125 -10.97 -17.52 -8.31
C VAL A 125 -12.11 -17.02 -7.44
N ALA A 126 -12.15 -15.71 -7.16
CA ALA A 126 -13.07 -15.16 -6.18
C ALA A 126 -14.56 -15.37 -6.54
N CYS A 127 -14.91 -15.53 -7.83
CA CYS A 127 -16.27 -15.75 -8.27
C CYS A 127 -16.69 -17.24 -8.34
N ASP A 128 -15.78 -18.16 -8.02
CA ASP A 128 -16.13 -19.59 -7.93
C ASP A 128 -16.99 -19.86 -6.71
N PRO A 129 -18.11 -20.60 -6.85
CA PRO A 129 -18.97 -20.97 -5.71
C PRO A 129 -18.21 -21.64 -4.57
N GLU A 130 -17.20 -22.44 -4.88
CA GLU A 130 -16.34 -23.11 -3.90
C GLU A 130 -15.50 -22.11 -3.10
N TYR A 131 -15.18 -20.94 -3.67
CA TYR A 131 -14.47 -19.87 -2.96
C TYR A 131 -15.44 -18.96 -2.22
N TYR A 132 -16.42 -18.35 -2.90
CA TYR A 132 -17.27 -17.35 -2.25
C TYR A 132 -18.23 -17.92 -1.20
N ARG A 133 -18.49 -19.24 -1.21
CA ARG A 133 -19.12 -19.95 -0.09
C ARG A 133 -18.47 -19.59 1.25
N TRP A 134 -17.14 -19.57 1.27
CA TRP A 134 -16.39 -19.30 2.50
C TRP A 134 -16.40 -17.82 2.86
N GLY A 135 -16.45 -16.92 1.88
CA GLY A 135 -16.69 -15.48 2.15
C GLY A 135 -18.06 -15.26 2.81
N GLN A 136 -19.10 -15.98 2.37
CA GLN A 136 -20.42 -15.98 3.00
C GLN A 136 -20.38 -16.57 4.41
N TRP A 137 -19.65 -17.65 4.60
CA TRP A 137 -19.47 -18.27 5.91
C TRP A 137 -18.75 -17.31 6.87
N ILE A 138 -17.68 -16.67 6.45
CA ILE A 138 -16.96 -15.65 7.24
C ILE A 138 -17.91 -14.52 7.64
N PHE A 139 -18.73 -14.01 6.71
CA PHE A 139 -19.76 -13.00 7.02
C PHE A 139 -20.69 -13.48 8.13
N LEU A 140 -21.15 -14.74 8.10
CA LEU A 140 -22.00 -15.29 9.15
C LEU A 140 -21.28 -15.41 10.50
N GLN A 141 -19.96 -15.71 10.50
CA GLN A 141 -19.21 -15.72 11.76
C GLN A 141 -19.07 -14.30 12.33
N PHE A 142 -18.82 -13.29 11.48
CA PHE A 142 -18.80 -11.89 11.89
C PHE A 142 -20.19 -11.45 12.41
N TRP A 143 -21.26 -11.86 11.76
CA TRP A 143 -22.63 -11.64 12.23
C TRP A 143 -22.87 -12.22 13.63
N LYS A 144 -22.48 -13.45 13.88
CA LYS A 144 -22.61 -14.12 15.19
C LYS A 144 -21.85 -13.40 16.29
N ARG A 145 -20.75 -12.75 15.96
CA ARG A 145 -19.95 -11.94 16.90
C ARG A 145 -20.47 -10.50 17.08
N GLY A 146 -21.51 -10.10 16.35
CA GLY A 146 -22.05 -8.75 16.39
C GLY A 146 -21.19 -7.71 15.65
N LEU A 147 -20.26 -8.16 14.80
CA LEU A 147 -19.40 -7.31 13.97
C LEU A 147 -20.07 -6.90 12.65
N VAL A 148 -21.26 -7.38 12.37
CA VAL A 148 -22.07 -6.98 11.20
C VAL A 148 -23.29 -6.21 11.67
N GLU A 149 -23.53 -5.07 11.08
CA GLU A 149 -24.68 -4.23 11.37
C GLU A 149 -25.41 -3.84 10.08
N ARG A 150 -26.76 -3.78 10.15
CA ARG A 150 -27.58 -3.22 9.09
C ARG A 150 -28.27 -1.96 9.62
N ARG A 151 -27.94 -0.81 9.07
CA ARG A 151 -28.46 0.48 9.53
C ARG A 151 -28.76 1.43 8.40
N ASN A 152 -29.70 2.36 8.63
CA ASN A 152 -29.93 3.48 7.73
C ASN A 152 -28.94 4.60 8.03
N SER A 153 -28.27 5.09 7.01
CA SER A 153 -27.31 6.20 7.16
C SER A 153 -27.08 6.90 5.81
N PRO A 154 -26.59 8.15 5.81
CA PRO A 154 -26.09 8.78 4.62
C PRO A 154 -24.91 8.00 4.05
N VAL A 155 -25.03 7.54 2.80
CA VAL A 155 -23.97 6.80 2.11
C VAL A 155 -23.50 7.53 0.87
N ASN A 156 -22.28 7.24 0.44
CA ASN A 156 -21.75 7.74 -0.83
C ASN A 156 -22.36 6.94 -1.98
N TRP A 157 -23.04 7.61 -2.88
CA TRP A 157 -23.64 7.00 -4.08
C TRP A 157 -22.93 7.50 -5.33
N CYS A 158 -22.50 6.58 -6.17
CA CYS A 158 -21.99 6.92 -7.50
C CYS A 158 -23.13 6.84 -8.54
N PRO A 159 -23.57 7.96 -9.13
CA PRO A 159 -24.70 7.96 -10.06
C PRO A 159 -24.38 7.27 -11.39
N LYS A 160 -23.10 7.24 -11.80
CA LYS A 160 -22.65 6.54 -13.01
C LYS A 160 -22.48 5.04 -12.79
N CYS A 161 -21.89 4.65 -11.67
CA CYS A 161 -21.77 3.25 -11.31
C CYS A 161 -23.08 2.68 -10.75
N GLN A 162 -24.03 3.49 -10.35
CA GLN A 162 -25.32 3.14 -9.75
C GLN A 162 -25.17 2.20 -8.53
N THR A 163 -24.23 2.52 -7.64
CA THR A 163 -23.96 1.74 -6.44
C THR A 163 -23.42 2.62 -5.33
N VAL A 164 -23.53 2.15 -4.11
CA VAL A 164 -22.88 2.79 -2.95
C VAL A 164 -21.38 2.51 -2.96
N LEU A 165 -20.64 3.42 -2.33
CA LEU A 165 -19.19 3.37 -2.17
C LEU A 165 -18.83 3.46 -0.69
N ALA A 166 -17.87 2.67 -0.24
CA ALA A 166 -17.23 2.88 1.05
C ALA A 166 -16.47 4.23 1.05
N ASN A 167 -16.20 4.79 2.23
CA ASN A 167 -15.49 6.07 2.32
C ASN A 167 -14.12 6.04 1.66
N GLU A 168 -13.43 4.92 1.78
CA GLU A 168 -12.13 4.64 1.19
C GLU A 168 -12.15 4.62 -0.36
N GLN A 169 -13.31 4.46 -0.94
CA GLN A 169 -13.54 4.42 -2.39
C GLN A 169 -13.94 5.78 -2.97
N VAL A 170 -13.85 6.84 -2.18
CA VAL A 170 -14.11 8.23 -2.59
C VAL A 170 -12.85 9.05 -2.45
N THR A 171 -12.34 9.57 -3.56
CA THR A 171 -11.14 10.41 -3.61
C THR A 171 -11.54 11.80 -4.09
N GLU A 172 -11.27 12.82 -3.27
CA GLU A 172 -11.59 14.23 -3.60
C GLU A 172 -13.06 14.47 -4.02
N GLY A 173 -14.01 13.70 -3.43
CA GLY A 173 -15.42 13.80 -3.75
C GLY A 173 -15.86 13.03 -5.00
N GLU A 174 -14.96 12.31 -5.64
CA GLU A 174 -15.20 11.51 -6.84
C GLU A 174 -15.13 10.01 -6.56
N CYS A 175 -15.81 9.25 -7.39
CA CYS A 175 -15.73 7.80 -7.40
C CYS A 175 -14.31 7.36 -7.84
N TRP A 176 -13.60 6.60 -7.02
CA TRP A 176 -12.25 6.11 -7.28
C TRP A 176 -12.08 5.39 -8.63
N ARG A 177 -13.19 4.89 -9.19
CA ARG A 177 -13.20 4.09 -10.40
C ARG A 177 -13.57 4.86 -11.67
N CYS A 178 -14.65 5.67 -11.63
CA CYS A 178 -15.18 6.31 -12.83
C CYS A 178 -15.04 7.83 -12.81
N HIS A 179 -14.45 8.40 -11.76
CA HIS A 179 -14.20 9.82 -11.55
C HIS A 179 -15.44 10.70 -11.70
N SER A 180 -16.64 10.14 -11.46
CA SER A 180 -17.88 10.91 -11.38
C SER A 180 -18.07 11.43 -9.98
N ALA A 181 -18.62 12.65 -9.85
CA ALA A 181 -18.97 13.23 -8.56
C ALA A 181 -19.93 12.29 -7.79
N VAL A 182 -19.65 12.13 -6.50
CA VAL A 182 -20.39 11.26 -5.59
C VAL A 182 -21.49 12.04 -4.91
N GLU A 183 -22.68 11.45 -4.79
CA GLU A 183 -23.83 12.01 -4.08
C GLU A 183 -24.02 11.34 -2.72
N LYS A 184 -24.61 12.07 -1.75
CA LYS A 184 -25.07 11.47 -0.50
C LYS A 184 -26.53 11.01 -0.65
N ARG A 185 -26.82 9.78 -0.21
CA ARG A 185 -28.18 9.21 -0.16
C ARG A 185 -28.40 8.48 1.14
N ASP A 186 -29.59 8.62 1.72
CA ASP A 186 -29.98 7.86 2.92
C ASP A 186 -30.47 6.48 2.50
N LEU A 187 -29.69 5.46 2.79
CA LEU A 187 -29.99 4.08 2.45
C LEU A 187 -29.71 3.15 3.64
N THR A 188 -30.50 2.08 3.74
CA THR A 188 -30.29 1.03 4.74
C THR A 188 -29.31 0.00 4.17
N GLN A 189 -28.13 -0.08 4.74
CA GLN A 189 -26.99 -0.84 4.20
C GLN A 189 -26.30 -1.69 5.27
N TRP A 190 -25.44 -2.61 4.82
CA TRP A 190 -24.65 -3.49 5.66
C TRP A 190 -23.25 -2.93 5.91
N TYR A 191 -22.82 -3.05 7.14
CA TYR A 191 -21.51 -2.57 7.62
C TYR A 191 -20.79 -3.66 8.38
N LEU A 192 -19.46 -3.72 8.21
CA LEU A 192 -18.56 -4.43 9.11
C LEU A 192 -17.97 -3.43 10.11
N LYS A 193 -18.03 -3.75 11.40
CA LYS A 193 -17.56 -2.90 12.50
C LYS A 193 -16.04 -2.95 12.63
N ILE A 194 -15.33 -2.47 11.62
CA ILE A 194 -13.87 -2.31 11.65
C ILE A 194 -13.44 -1.34 12.73
N THR A 195 -14.33 -0.43 13.15
CA THR A 195 -14.07 0.53 14.24
C THR A 195 -13.84 -0.13 15.59
N ASP A 196 -14.39 -1.32 15.83
CA ASP A 196 -14.16 -2.09 17.05
C ASP A 196 -12.69 -2.54 17.18
N TYR A 197 -11.96 -2.58 16.06
CA TYR A 197 -10.55 -2.92 15.97
C TYR A 197 -9.64 -1.71 15.72
N ALA A 198 -10.19 -0.48 15.71
CA ALA A 198 -9.45 0.72 15.31
C ALA A 198 -8.18 0.95 16.15
N GLN A 199 -8.25 0.75 17.48
CA GLN A 199 -7.10 0.91 18.36
C GLN A 199 -6.04 -0.16 18.08
N GLU A 200 -6.44 -1.43 17.99
CA GLU A 200 -5.52 -2.53 17.73
C GLU A 200 -4.86 -2.41 16.35
N LEU A 201 -5.64 -2.03 15.30
CA LEU A 201 -5.10 -1.76 13.98
C LEU A 201 -4.06 -0.62 13.99
N LEU A 202 -4.21 0.36 14.86
CA LEU A 202 -3.26 1.45 15.01
C LEU A 202 -2.01 1.01 15.77
N ASP A 203 -2.18 0.37 16.92
CA ASP A 203 -1.07 -0.04 17.80
C ASP A 203 -0.15 -1.05 17.12
N ASP A 204 -0.73 -1.99 16.36
CA ASP A 204 0.02 -3.03 15.69
C ASP A 204 0.76 -2.55 14.42
N LEU A 205 0.60 -1.28 14.01
CA LEU A 205 1.49 -0.69 13.00
C LEU A 205 2.97 -0.70 13.44
N ASP A 206 3.21 -0.66 14.74
CA ASP A 206 4.56 -0.71 15.31
C ASP A 206 5.23 -2.08 15.15
N GLN A 207 4.45 -3.14 14.90
CA GLN A 207 4.95 -4.50 14.65
C GLN A 207 5.30 -4.75 13.17
N LEU A 208 4.92 -3.83 12.28
CA LEU A 208 5.09 -3.96 10.84
C LEU A 208 6.45 -3.41 10.36
N ASP A 209 7.55 -3.96 10.90
CA ASP A 209 8.93 -3.54 10.59
C ASP A 209 9.28 -3.67 9.10
N GLY A 210 8.71 -4.67 8.43
CA GLY A 210 8.93 -4.95 7.00
C GLY A 210 8.04 -4.14 6.05
N TRP A 211 7.26 -3.16 6.56
CA TRP A 211 6.37 -2.34 5.76
C TRP A 211 6.97 -0.95 5.48
N PRO A 212 6.72 -0.37 4.28
CA PRO A 212 7.11 1.00 4.00
C PRO A 212 6.47 1.98 4.99
N GLU A 213 7.28 2.87 5.56
CA GLU A 213 6.83 3.86 6.55
C GLU A 213 5.66 4.72 6.03
N ARG A 214 5.69 5.05 4.73
CA ARG A 214 4.60 5.79 4.08
C ARG A 214 3.26 5.07 4.19
N VAL A 215 3.21 3.74 4.05
CA VAL A 215 1.97 2.94 4.17
C VAL A 215 1.47 2.96 5.59
N LYS A 216 2.35 2.79 6.58
CA LYS A 216 2.00 2.87 8.00
C LYS A 216 1.42 4.24 8.34
N GLN A 217 2.05 5.31 7.87
CA GLN A 217 1.56 6.67 8.07
C GLN A 217 0.20 6.90 7.39
N MET A 218 -0.04 6.36 6.18
CA MET A 218 -1.34 6.45 5.52
C MET A 218 -2.43 5.76 6.34
N GLN A 219 -2.17 4.58 6.89
CA GLN A 219 -3.12 3.86 7.75
C GLN A 219 -3.36 4.59 9.06
N ALA A 220 -2.30 5.04 9.75
CA ALA A 220 -2.41 5.80 10.98
C ALA A 220 -3.25 7.08 10.78
N ASN A 221 -3.00 7.82 9.72
CA ASN A 221 -3.77 9.01 9.36
C ASN A 221 -5.23 8.67 9.02
N TRP A 222 -5.48 7.53 8.37
CA TRP A 222 -6.84 7.10 8.02
C TRP A 222 -7.63 6.66 9.25
N ILE A 223 -7.03 5.88 10.14
CA ILE A 223 -7.60 5.50 11.43
C ILE A 223 -7.86 6.76 12.26
N GLY A 224 -6.92 7.69 12.26
CA GLY A 224 -7.09 9.05 12.75
C GLY A 224 -7.56 9.11 14.20
N ARG A 225 -6.80 8.48 15.11
CA ARG A 225 -7.05 8.51 16.54
C ARG A 225 -6.87 9.94 17.07
N SER A 226 -7.87 10.42 17.77
CA SER A 226 -7.87 11.72 18.43
C SER A 226 -8.25 11.57 19.90
N GLU A 227 -7.40 12.06 20.78
CA GLU A 227 -7.71 12.19 22.19
C GLU A 227 -8.26 13.57 22.49
N GLY A 228 -9.28 13.63 23.34
CA GLY A 228 -9.93 14.87 23.71
C GLY A 228 -11.01 14.65 24.76
N ALA A 229 -12.01 15.51 24.75
CA ALA A 229 -13.12 15.42 25.66
C ALA A 229 -14.47 15.58 24.94
N GLU A 230 -15.47 14.84 25.39
CA GLU A 230 -16.88 15.19 25.19
C GLU A 230 -17.25 16.28 26.16
N VAL A 231 -17.92 17.31 25.67
CA VAL A 231 -18.39 18.43 26.47
C VAL A 231 -19.88 18.65 26.17
N LYS A 232 -20.71 18.72 27.21
CA LYS A 232 -22.17 18.85 27.14
C LYS A 232 -22.61 20.28 27.41
N PHE A 233 -23.09 20.96 26.36
CA PHE A 233 -23.67 22.30 26.44
C PHE A 233 -25.19 22.22 26.62
N ALA A 234 -25.75 22.98 27.56
CA ALA A 234 -27.19 23.03 27.81
C ALA A 234 -27.88 23.98 26.82
N LEU A 235 -28.87 23.50 26.08
CA LEU A 235 -29.66 24.27 25.13
C LEU A 235 -30.64 25.17 25.91
N CYS A 236 -30.64 26.46 25.64
CA CYS A 236 -31.62 27.41 26.19
C CYS A 236 -33.02 27.22 25.56
N ASP A 237 -34.07 27.58 26.29
CA ASP A 237 -35.40 27.61 25.74
C ASP A 237 -35.56 28.66 24.60
N LYS A 238 -36.77 28.78 24.02
CA LYS A 238 -37.04 29.76 22.92
C LYS A 238 -36.95 31.20 23.41
N GLN A 239 -37.03 31.46 24.70
CA GLN A 239 -36.90 32.79 25.31
C GLN A 239 -35.44 33.08 25.71
N GLY A 240 -34.53 32.12 25.47
CA GLY A 240 -33.11 32.25 25.82
C GLY A 240 -32.82 31.98 27.33
N ASN A 241 -33.72 31.34 28.07
CA ASN A 241 -33.44 30.95 29.45
C ASN A 241 -32.72 29.64 29.51
N ALA A 242 -31.68 29.59 30.36
CA ALA A 242 -30.98 28.36 30.65
C ALA A 242 -31.83 27.40 31.50
N PRO A 243 -31.84 26.09 31.24
CA PRO A 243 -32.54 25.14 32.09
C PRO A 243 -31.85 25.07 33.47
N GLU A 244 -32.62 25.12 34.57
CA GLU A 244 -32.05 25.02 35.92
C GLU A 244 -31.44 23.64 36.22
N ASN A 245 -32.11 22.58 35.74
CA ASN A 245 -31.66 21.17 35.83
C ASN A 245 -31.79 20.48 34.48
N PRO A 246 -30.82 20.64 33.59
CA PRO A 246 -30.89 20.06 32.23
C PRO A 246 -30.87 18.54 32.24
N THR A 247 -31.80 17.94 31.54
CA THR A 247 -31.87 16.52 31.23
C THR A 247 -30.95 16.19 30.02
N GLU A 248 -30.74 14.93 29.70
CA GLU A 248 -29.95 14.55 28.53
C GLU A 248 -30.54 15.10 27.20
N ASP A 249 -31.87 15.27 27.13
CA ASP A 249 -32.56 15.85 25.98
C ASP A 249 -32.30 17.35 25.82
N ASP A 250 -31.90 18.02 26.86
CA ASP A 250 -31.55 19.45 26.86
C ASP A 250 -30.08 19.69 26.52
N LEU A 251 -29.28 18.62 26.33
CA LEU A 251 -27.84 18.71 26.17
C LEU A 251 -27.40 18.45 24.73
N ILE A 252 -26.55 19.33 24.22
CA ILE A 252 -25.85 19.12 22.95
C ILE A 252 -24.40 18.79 23.27
N THR A 253 -23.96 17.60 22.85
CA THR A 253 -22.59 17.12 23.09
C THR A 253 -21.70 17.51 21.93
N VAL A 254 -20.52 18.05 22.25
CA VAL A 254 -19.42 18.26 21.28
C VAL A 254 -18.23 17.40 21.67
N PHE A 255 -17.44 17.01 20.68
CA PHE A 255 -16.11 16.46 20.91
C PHE A 255 -15.06 17.53 20.55
N THR A 256 -14.10 17.72 21.44
CA THR A 256 -12.98 18.65 21.20
C THR A 256 -11.67 18.04 21.64
N THR A 257 -10.61 18.27 20.86
CA THR A 257 -9.23 17.95 21.24
C THR A 257 -8.54 19.09 21.98
N ARG A 258 -9.28 20.17 22.24
CA ARG A 258 -8.79 21.40 22.84
C ARG A 258 -9.77 21.92 23.90
N ALA A 259 -10.03 21.07 24.90
CA ALA A 259 -10.90 21.48 26.03
C ALA A 259 -10.35 22.67 26.83
N ASP A 260 -9.04 22.88 26.77
CA ASP A 260 -8.35 24.05 27.34
C ASP A 260 -8.85 25.41 26.78
N THR A 261 -9.43 25.38 25.57
CA THR A 261 -9.90 26.61 24.91
C THR A 261 -11.39 26.92 25.15
N LEU A 262 -12.07 26.18 25.99
CA LEU A 262 -13.52 26.35 26.28
C LEU A 262 -13.93 27.79 26.69
N PHE A 263 -13.07 28.50 27.40
CA PHE A 263 -13.30 29.91 27.73
C PHE A 263 -13.27 30.85 26.53
N GLY A 264 -12.67 30.44 25.41
CA GLY A 264 -12.66 31.13 24.13
C GLY A 264 -13.83 30.85 23.22
N CYS A 265 -14.73 29.94 23.63
CA CYS A 265 -15.92 29.60 22.86
C CYS A 265 -16.87 30.81 22.83
N SER A 266 -16.91 31.49 21.69
CA SER A 266 -17.75 32.70 21.51
C SER A 266 -19.00 32.45 20.68
N PHE A 267 -19.09 31.35 19.96
CA PHE A 267 -20.28 30.86 19.28
C PHE A 267 -20.25 29.33 19.17
N PHE A 268 -21.39 28.74 18.90
CA PHE A 268 -21.58 27.30 18.81
C PHE A 268 -22.12 26.96 17.42
N LEU A 269 -21.57 25.93 16.80
CA LEU A 269 -21.87 25.57 15.43
C LEU A 269 -22.55 24.23 15.31
N LEU A 270 -23.56 24.16 14.45
CA LEU A 270 -24.20 22.94 13.99
C LEU A 270 -23.92 22.69 12.51
N ALA A 271 -23.67 21.44 12.17
CA ALA A 271 -23.61 21.01 10.78
C ALA A 271 -24.99 21.19 10.10
N PRO A 272 -25.04 21.53 8.80
CA PRO A 272 -26.29 21.61 8.05
C PRO A 272 -27.12 20.33 8.05
N GLU A 273 -26.49 19.18 8.26
CA GLU A 273 -27.11 17.86 8.36
C GLU A 273 -27.62 17.52 9.77
N SER A 274 -27.43 18.40 10.74
CA SER A 274 -27.80 18.11 12.14
C SER A 274 -29.30 17.84 12.28
N PRO A 275 -29.70 16.69 12.87
CA PRO A 275 -31.11 16.31 12.96
C PRO A 275 -31.93 17.24 13.86
N ILE A 276 -31.29 17.94 14.80
CA ILE A 276 -31.97 18.86 15.73
C ILE A 276 -32.28 20.23 15.08
N LEU A 277 -31.57 20.57 13.99
CA LEU A 277 -31.60 21.92 13.43
C LEU A 277 -33.01 22.38 13.03
N LYS A 278 -33.78 21.52 12.37
CA LYS A 278 -35.17 21.82 11.98
C LYS A 278 -36.04 22.16 13.19
N GLY A 279 -35.95 21.33 14.25
CA GLY A 279 -36.74 21.57 15.49
C GLY A 279 -36.35 22.85 16.24
N LEU A 280 -35.10 23.34 16.07
CA LEU A 280 -34.65 24.58 16.67
C LEU A 280 -35.29 25.82 16.05
N VAL A 281 -35.48 25.80 14.72
CA VAL A 281 -35.86 26.98 13.92
C VAL A 281 -37.29 26.97 13.37
N GLU A 282 -37.99 25.83 13.40
CA GLU A 282 -39.34 25.68 12.85
C GLU A 282 -40.30 26.70 13.42
N GLY A 283 -40.96 27.49 12.54
CA GLY A 283 -41.92 28.54 12.90
C GLY A 283 -41.27 29.80 13.48
N THR A 284 -39.95 29.98 13.42
CA THR A 284 -39.27 31.19 13.85
C THR A 284 -38.86 32.05 12.65
N GLU A 285 -38.49 33.33 12.93
CA GLU A 285 -37.98 34.26 11.91
C GLU A 285 -36.64 33.84 11.32
N TYR A 286 -35.91 32.92 11.95
CA TYR A 286 -34.60 32.40 11.54
C TYR A 286 -34.69 31.23 10.58
N GLU A 287 -35.86 30.58 10.45
CA GLU A 287 -36.04 29.34 9.67
C GLU A 287 -35.59 29.48 8.22
N ALA A 288 -36.02 30.56 7.55
CA ALA A 288 -35.70 30.76 6.13
C ALA A 288 -34.18 30.90 5.87
N ALA A 289 -33.48 31.66 6.71
CA ALA A 289 -32.05 31.86 6.58
C ALA A 289 -31.26 30.58 6.86
N VAL A 290 -31.65 29.85 7.90
CA VAL A 290 -31.02 28.56 8.27
C VAL A 290 -31.23 27.51 7.19
N MET A 291 -32.46 27.35 6.68
CA MET A 291 -32.77 26.39 5.63
C MET A 291 -32.06 26.72 4.30
N GLN A 292 -31.79 27.99 4.03
CA GLN A 292 -31.03 28.41 2.86
C GLN A 292 -29.57 27.91 2.97
N VAL A 293 -28.94 27.96 4.15
CA VAL A 293 -27.59 27.40 4.39
C VAL A 293 -27.62 25.88 4.17
N VAL A 294 -28.62 25.18 4.72
CA VAL A 294 -28.79 23.73 4.56
C VAL A 294 -28.90 23.36 3.06
N GLU A 295 -29.73 24.05 2.30
CA GLU A 295 -29.90 23.78 0.86
C GLU A 295 -28.62 24.09 0.05
N ASN A 296 -27.89 25.13 0.42
CA ASN A 296 -26.61 25.45 -0.24
C ASN A 296 -25.55 24.42 0.09
N ALA A 297 -25.46 23.94 1.33
CA ALA A 297 -24.52 22.93 1.74
C ALA A 297 -24.71 21.58 1.00
N LYS A 298 -25.93 21.22 0.62
CA LYS A 298 -26.23 20.03 -0.18
C LYS A 298 -25.59 20.05 -1.58
N LYS A 299 -25.29 21.24 -2.10
CA LYS A 299 -24.71 21.43 -3.45
C LYS A 299 -23.19 21.34 -3.46
N ILE A 300 -22.55 21.26 -2.29
CA ILE A 300 -21.11 21.29 -2.12
C ILE A 300 -20.69 19.99 -1.44
N THR A 301 -19.63 19.33 -1.93
CA THR A 301 -19.13 18.09 -1.31
C THR A 301 -18.57 18.36 0.11
N ALA A 302 -18.60 17.35 0.98
CA ALA A 302 -18.04 17.46 2.33
C ALA A 302 -16.53 17.79 2.30
N VAL A 303 -15.81 17.30 1.30
CA VAL A 303 -14.39 17.60 1.09
C VAL A 303 -14.19 19.08 0.75
N GLU A 304 -14.97 19.63 -0.19
CA GLU A 304 -14.89 21.05 -0.54
C GLU A 304 -15.25 21.97 0.62
N ARG A 305 -16.19 21.54 1.48
CA ARG A 305 -16.57 22.28 2.70
C ARG A 305 -15.44 22.26 3.76
N ALA A 306 -14.73 21.13 3.86
CA ALA A 306 -13.62 20.99 4.79
C ALA A 306 -12.34 21.73 4.34
N GLN A 307 -12.20 22.03 3.05
CA GLN A 307 -11.05 22.79 2.51
C GLN A 307 -11.11 24.26 2.94
N GLY A 308 -10.07 24.74 3.61
CA GLY A 308 -9.97 26.07 4.21
C GLY A 308 -10.06 27.29 3.27
N ASN A 309 -10.05 27.07 1.95
CA ASN A 309 -9.84 28.12 0.94
C ASN A 309 -11.13 28.79 0.42
N LYS A 310 -12.32 28.43 0.93
CA LYS A 310 -13.60 29.01 0.49
C LYS A 310 -14.18 29.95 1.55
N GLU A 311 -14.92 30.94 1.09
CA GLU A 311 -15.69 31.82 1.96
C GLU A 311 -16.73 31.01 2.77
N LYS A 312 -16.76 31.20 4.11
CA LYS A 312 -17.64 30.51 5.04
C LYS A 312 -19.00 31.17 5.08
N HIS A 313 -20.09 30.38 5.04
CA HIS A 313 -21.44 30.87 5.15
C HIS A 313 -22.20 30.22 6.32
N GLY A 314 -23.02 30.98 6.98
CA GLY A 314 -23.84 30.48 8.07
C GLY A 314 -25.03 31.38 8.37
N ALA A 315 -25.88 30.91 9.29
CA ALA A 315 -27.01 31.66 9.78
C ALA A 315 -27.21 31.41 11.29
N PHE A 316 -27.62 32.46 11.98
CA PHE A 316 -28.00 32.38 13.39
C PHE A 316 -29.32 31.63 13.55
N THR A 317 -29.41 30.73 14.50
CA THR A 317 -30.63 29.92 14.72
C THR A 317 -31.66 30.59 15.65
N GLY A 318 -31.31 31.74 16.24
CA GLY A 318 -32.11 32.36 17.32
C GLY A 318 -31.99 31.66 18.66
N ARG A 319 -31.13 30.65 18.79
CA ARG A 319 -30.97 29.85 20.02
C ARG A 319 -29.61 30.07 20.63
N TYR A 320 -29.50 29.71 21.89
CA TYR A 320 -28.28 29.77 22.68
C TYR A 320 -28.02 28.47 23.40
N VAL A 321 -26.78 28.18 23.68
CA VAL A 321 -26.33 27.12 24.58
C VAL A 321 -25.55 27.73 25.74
N VAL A 322 -25.53 27.02 26.89
CA VAL A 322 -24.73 27.42 28.03
C VAL A 322 -23.41 26.66 28.06
N ASN A 323 -22.32 27.39 28.04
CA ASN A 323 -20.98 26.82 28.20
C ASN A 323 -20.82 26.27 29.62
N PRO A 324 -20.56 24.97 29.81
CA PRO A 324 -20.60 24.34 31.13
C PRO A 324 -19.51 24.82 32.10
N ILE A 325 -18.38 25.34 31.56
CA ILE A 325 -17.23 25.69 32.43
C ILE A 325 -17.31 27.11 33.00
N ASN A 326 -17.98 28.06 32.32
CA ASN A 326 -18.05 29.45 32.73
C ASN A 326 -19.51 29.97 32.87
N GLY A 327 -20.52 29.17 32.50
CA GLY A 327 -21.94 29.53 32.61
C GLY A 327 -22.42 30.54 31.58
N GLU A 328 -21.60 30.96 30.61
CA GLU A 328 -21.98 31.95 29.62
C GLU A 328 -22.89 31.38 28.54
N LYS A 329 -23.77 32.22 28.02
CA LYS A 329 -24.65 31.91 26.89
C LYS A 329 -23.91 32.16 25.60
N VAL A 330 -23.88 31.14 24.73
CA VAL A 330 -23.18 31.15 23.45
C VAL A 330 -24.20 31.01 22.33
N PRO A 331 -24.24 31.91 21.31
CA PRO A 331 -25.19 31.82 20.22
C PRO A 331 -24.95 30.60 19.33
N VAL A 332 -26.04 29.92 18.93
CA VAL A 332 -26.01 28.74 18.06
C VAL A 332 -26.20 29.16 16.61
N TRP A 333 -25.24 28.79 15.79
CA TRP A 333 -25.24 29.04 14.34
C TRP A 333 -25.24 27.73 13.57
N VAL A 334 -25.78 27.72 12.37
CA VAL A 334 -25.50 26.72 11.36
C VAL A 334 -24.40 27.24 10.44
N ALA A 335 -23.41 26.41 10.08
CA ALA A 335 -22.32 26.81 9.18
C ALA A 335 -21.99 25.72 8.18
N ASP A 336 -21.73 26.13 6.93
CA ASP A 336 -21.50 25.24 5.80
C ASP A 336 -20.14 24.49 5.86
N TYR A 337 -19.18 24.98 6.61
CA TYR A 337 -17.85 24.34 6.79
C TYR A 337 -17.82 23.27 7.89
N ILE A 338 -18.94 23.11 8.65
CA ILE A 338 -19.08 22.04 9.62
C ILE A 338 -19.65 20.80 8.93
N VAL A 339 -19.03 19.64 9.15
CA VAL A 339 -19.47 18.37 8.59
C VAL A 339 -19.95 17.43 9.69
N ALA A 340 -21.08 16.76 9.45
CA ALA A 340 -21.68 15.85 10.43
C ALA A 340 -20.92 14.53 10.60
N ASP A 341 -20.08 14.19 9.62
CA ASP A 341 -19.39 12.90 9.59
C ASP A 341 -18.19 12.80 10.58
N TYR A 342 -17.87 13.89 11.29
CA TYR A 342 -16.83 13.91 12.33
C TYR A 342 -17.40 14.43 13.66
N GLY A 343 -17.19 13.67 14.74
CA GLY A 343 -17.72 13.99 16.05
C GLY A 343 -19.25 13.89 16.14
N THR A 344 -19.88 14.87 16.76
CA THR A 344 -21.33 14.92 17.02
C THR A 344 -22.10 15.75 15.98
N GLY A 345 -21.42 16.29 14.97
CA GLY A 345 -22.01 17.31 14.06
C GLY A 345 -22.28 18.66 14.74
N ALA A 346 -21.76 18.84 15.94
CA ALA A 346 -21.79 20.10 16.69
C ALA A 346 -20.36 20.46 17.11
N VAL A 347 -20.02 21.74 17.07
CA VAL A 347 -18.68 22.24 17.37
C VAL A 347 -18.75 23.50 18.24
N MET A 348 -17.93 23.56 19.27
CA MET A 348 -17.63 24.81 19.95
C MET A 348 -16.64 25.62 19.12
N ALA A 349 -16.98 26.84 18.75
CA ALA A 349 -16.13 27.68 17.94
C ALA A 349 -15.22 28.56 18.81
N VAL A 350 -13.92 28.51 18.51
CA VAL A 350 -12.89 29.25 19.23
C VAL A 350 -12.06 30.07 18.24
N PRO A 351 -12.56 31.22 17.80
CA PRO A 351 -11.97 32.01 16.72
C PRO A 351 -10.56 32.53 17.01
N CYS A 352 -10.12 32.58 18.26
CA CYS A 352 -8.75 32.98 18.56
C CYS A 352 -7.71 31.90 18.22
N GLY A 353 -8.13 30.62 18.14
CA GLY A 353 -7.23 29.46 17.93
C GLY A 353 -7.57 28.59 16.74
N ASP A 354 -8.63 28.83 15.98
CA ASP A 354 -8.98 28.12 14.73
C ASP A 354 -9.22 29.13 13.61
N GLN A 355 -8.48 29.00 12.53
CA GLN A 355 -8.52 29.93 11.40
C GLN A 355 -9.90 29.96 10.72
N ARG A 356 -10.62 28.85 10.63
CA ARG A 356 -11.96 28.79 10.01
C ARG A 356 -12.98 29.53 10.87
N ASP A 357 -12.91 29.34 12.19
CA ASP A 357 -13.77 30.05 13.17
C ASP A 357 -13.42 31.54 13.19
N PHE A 358 -12.13 31.89 13.03
CA PHE A 358 -11.66 33.27 12.93
C PHE A 358 -12.27 33.98 11.73
N GLU A 359 -12.19 33.40 10.54
CA GLU A 359 -12.78 33.96 9.31
C GLU A 359 -14.30 34.12 9.44
N PHE A 360 -14.97 33.12 10.03
CA PHE A 360 -16.39 33.17 10.28
C PHE A 360 -16.76 34.27 11.27
N ALA A 361 -16.02 34.40 12.38
CA ALA A 361 -16.25 35.43 13.39
C ALA A 361 -16.06 36.83 12.79
N LYS A 362 -15.03 37.06 11.98
CA LYS A 362 -14.81 38.35 11.27
C LYS A 362 -15.95 38.68 10.33
N LYS A 363 -16.46 37.69 9.59
CA LYS A 363 -17.55 37.90 8.62
C LYS A 363 -18.87 38.27 9.30
N TYR A 364 -19.18 37.67 10.43
CA TYR A 364 -20.45 37.84 11.12
C TYR A 364 -20.36 38.73 12.37
N ASP A 365 -19.24 39.43 12.53
CA ASP A 365 -18.98 40.37 13.65
C ASP A 365 -19.19 39.70 15.02
N LEU A 366 -18.68 38.48 15.17
CA LEU A 366 -18.73 37.69 16.40
C LEU A 366 -17.48 37.93 17.25
N PRO A 367 -17.60 37.83 18.59
CA PRO A 367 -16.46 38.10 19.49
C PRO A 367 -15.30 37.14 19.26
N ILE A 368 -14.07 37.68 19.24
CA ILE A 368 -12.81 36.91 19.24
C ILE A 368 -12.16 37.14 20.61
N ILE A 369 -12.05 36.06 21.39
CA ILE A 369 -11.60 36.13 22.79
C ILE A 369 -10.25 35.42 22.89
N PRO A 370 -9.15 36.15 23.16
CA PRO A 370 -7.85 35.56 23.40
C PRO A 370 -7.89 34.63 24.61
N ILE A 371 -7.38 33.39 24.43
CA ILE A 371 -7.40 32.37 25.48
C ILE A 371 -6.04 31.77 25.75
N ILE A 372 -5.22 31.63 24.71
CA ILE A 372 -3.85 31.14 24.85
C ILE A 372 -2.93 32.18 24.24
N LEU A 373 -1.95 32.62 25.01
CA LEU A 373 -0.94 33.57 24.59
C LEU A 373 0.45 33.07 24.97
N GLY A 374 1.43 33.33 24.13
CA GLY A 374 2.84 33.10 24.47
C GLY A 374 3.29 34.03 25.58
N ASP A 375 4.26 33.65 26.40
CA ASP A 375 4.80 34.47 27.50
C ASP A 375 5.40 35.81 27.01
N ASP A 376 5.82 35.88 25.76
CA ASP A 376 6.39 37.06 25.10
C ASP A 376 5.32 37.91 24.37
N ASP A 377 4.06 37.48 24.37
CA ASP A 377 2.98 38.24 23.71
C ASP A 377 2.67 39.52 24.52
N PRO A 378 2.67 40.71 23.88
CA PRO A 378 2.36 41.95 24.57
C PRO A 378 1.02 42.01 25.32
N LEU A 379 0.03 41.18 24.85
CA LEU A 379 -1.27 41.09 25.48
C LEU A 379 -1.27 40.17 26.72
N PHE A 380 -0.27 39.32 26.89
CA PHE A 380 -0.20 38.36 27.97
C PHE A 380 -0.22 39.11 29.34
N GLU A 381 0.66 40.08 29.55
CA GLU A 381 0.69 40.87 30.80
C GLU A 381 -0.60 41.63 31.05
N GLN A 382 -1.31 42.03 30.01
CA GLN A 382 -2.56 42.80 30.11
C GLN A 382 -3.74 41.90 30.45
N LEU A 383 -3.80 40.65 29.92
CA LEU A 383 -4.96 39.77 30.03
C LEU A 383 -4.81 38.66 31.08
N LYS A 384 -3.60 38.45 31.65
CA LYS A 384 -3.37 37.40 32.67
C LYS A 384 -4.13 37.63 34.00
N ASP A 385 -4.38 38.93 34.34
CA ASP A 385 -5.03 39.33 35.61
C ASP A 385 -6.48 39.81 35.40
N GLU A 386 -7.02 39.79 34.17
CA GLU A 386 -8.37 40.27 33.88
C GLU A 386 -9.43 39.27 34.40
N GLN A 387 -10.32 39.82 35.26
CA GLN A 387 -11.49 39.10 35.81
C GLN A 387 -12.70 39.27 34.88
N GLY A 388 -12.67 38.74 33.72
CA GLY A 388 -13.75 38.81 32.75
C GLY A 388 -13.29 38.59 31.34
N ARG A 389 -14.22 38.26 30.47
CA ARG A 389 -13.91 38.00 29.05
C ARG A 389 -13.90 39.32 28.29
N VAL A 390 -12.75 39.78 27.89
CA VAL A 390 -12.58 40.94 27.03
C VAL A 390 -12.36 40.48 25.61
N ALA A 391 -13.36 40.72 24.74
CA ALA A 391 -13.15 40.62 23.31
C ALA A 391 -12.20 41.75 22.91
N THR A 392 -11.07 41.40 22.32
CA THR A 392 -10.13 42.40 21.86
C THR A 392 -10.57 42.89 20.48
N SER A 393 -10.59 44.20 20.30
CA SER A 393 -10.71 44.86 18.99
C SER A 393 -9.39 44.89 18.23
N VAL A 394 -8.44 43.98 18.57
CA VAL A 394 -7.14 43.91 17.94
C VAL A 394 -7.28 43.54 16.47
N ASP A 395 -6.57 44.25 15.59
CA ASP A 395 -6.46 43.91 14.17
C ASP A 395 -5.61 42.64 13.97
N TRP A 396 -6.14 41.51 14.40
CA TRP A 396 -5.52 40.23 14.10
C TRP A 396 -5.72 39.86 12.64
N GLU A 397 -4.62 39.47 11.99
CA GLU A 397 -4.65 39.06 10.60
C GLU A 397 -5.10 37.58 10.46
N GLY A 398 -5.06 36.78 11.54
CA GLY A 398 -5.43 35.38 11.58
C GLY A 398 -5.54 34.85 13.01
N ALA A 399 -5.95 33.59 13.13
CA ALA A 399 -6.00 32.87 14.40
C ALA A 399 -4.57 32.60 14.92
N MET A 400 -4.41 32.57 16.24
CA MET A 400 -3.16 32.22 16.90
C MET A 400 -3.20 30.74 17.32
N GLU A 401 -2.61 29.88 16.55
CA GLU A 401 -2.50 28.43 16.82
C GLU A 401 -1.30 28.09 17.73
N ALA A 402 -0.83 29.02 18.54
CA ALA A 402 0.37 28.84 19.34
C ALA A 402 0.11 28.06 20.64
N GLU A 403 1.12 27.34 21.09
CA GLU A 403 1.22 26.89 22.49
C GLU A 403 1.59 28.07 23.38
N GLY A 404 1.06 28.07 24.62
CA GLY A 404 1.30 29.19 25.54
C GLY A 404 0.64 28.95 26.88
N ARG A 405 0.26 30.04 27.54
CA ARG A 405 -0.48 30.01 28.79
C ARG A 405 -1.91 30.47 28.61
N LEU A 406 -2.79 29.90 29.40
CA LEU A 406 -4.20 30.30 29.47
C LEU A 406 -4.32 31.72 30.06
N VAL A 407 -5.08 32.57 29.37
CA VAL A 407 -5.52 33.88 29.82
C VAL A 407 -7.04 33.92 29.84
N GLN A 408 -7.65 34.81 30.60
CA GLN A 408 -9.11 34.99 30.68
C GLN A 408 -9.90 33.71 30.97
N SER A 409 -9.27 32.72 31.63
CA SER A 409 -9.79 31.37 31.84
C SER A 409 -10.17 31.12 33.30
N GLY A 410 -10.55 32.14 34.03
CA GLY A 410 -10.92 32.05 35.42
C GLY A 410 -9.82 31.47 36.30
N LYS A 411 -10.12 30.45 37.08
CA LYS A 411 -9.15 29.78 37.97
C LYS A 411 -8.04 29.01 37.23
N TYR A 412 -8.16 28.83 35.91
CA TYR A 412 -7.17 28.13 35.08
C TYR A 412 -6.16 29.09 34.41
N THR A 413 -6.38 30.39 34.57
CA THR A 413 -5.48 31.42 34.03
C THR A 413 -4.06 31.22 34.56
N GLY A 414 -3.08 31.26 33.68
CA GLY A 414 -1.67 31.04 33.98
C GLY A 414 -1.20 29.59 33.85
N LEU A 415 -2.10 28.59 33.76
CA LEU A 415 -1.71 27.22 33.44
C LEU A 415 -1.26 27.13 31.97
N THR A 416 -0.45 26.10 31.65
CA THR A 416 -0.09 25.83 30.28
C THR A 416 -1.32 25.46 29.46
N GLY A 417 -1.46 26.00 28.24
CA GLY A 417 -2.47 25.66 27.26
C GLY A 417 -1.88 24.75 26.16
N GLY A 418 -2.71 23.97 25.54
CA GLY A 418 -2.31 23.01 24.50
C GLY A 418 -2.88 21.62 24.78
N LYS A 419 -2.64 20.69 23.85
CA LYS A 419 -3.02 19.28 24.05
C LYS A 419 -2.22 18.67 25.20
N HIS A 420 -2.90 17.92 26.06
CA HIS A 420 -2.30 17.26 27.23
C HIS A 420 -1.59 18.23 28.20
N SER A 421 -1.99 19.49 28.18
CA SER A 421 -1.47 20.53 29.07
C SER A 421 -2.12 20.51 30.46
N GLU A 422 -1.49 21.17 31.44
CA GLU A 422 -2.06 21.32 32.80
C GLU A 422 -3.45 21.97 32.78
N GLY A 423 -3.67 22.95 31.89
CA GLY A 423 -4.95 23.61 31.70
C GLY A 423 -6.03 22.69 31.15
N GLU A 424 -5.70 21.87 30.12
CA GLU A 424 -6.63 20.88 29.56
C GLU A 424 -7.02 19.84 30.64
N GLU A 425 -6.00 19.28 31.33
CA GLU A 425 -6.22 18.31 32.38
C GLU A 425 -7.16 18.82 33.49
N ALA A 426 -6.90 20.03 33.96
CA ALA A 426 -7.69 20.64 35.03
C ALA A 426 -9.13 20.94 34.58
N ILE A 427 -9.34 21.45 33.37
CA ILE A 427 -10.66 21.75 32.82
C ILE A 427 -11.47 20.47 32.61
N VAL A 428 -10.85 19.42 32.03
CA VAL A 428 -11.54 18.15 31.82
C VAL A 428 -11.93 17.49 33.14
N ALA A 429 -11.06 17.52 34.17
CA ALA A 429 -11.37 16.98 35.50
C ALA A 429 -12.57 17.67 36.11
N ASP A 430 -12.68 18.99 35.99
CA ASP A 430 -13.83 19.73 36.52
C ASP A 430 -15.12 19.47 35.73
N LEU A 431 -15.02 19.30 34.38
CA LEU A 431 -16.16 18.88 33.56
C LEU A 431 -16.67 17.50 33.95
N GLU A 432 -15.78 16.55 34.24
CA GLU A 432 -16.12 15.22 34.74
C GLU A 432 -16.82 15.32 36.11
N ALA A 433 -16.26 16.09 37.01
CA ALA A 433 -16.85 16.29 38.36
C ALA A 433 -18.25 16.92 38.30
N MET A 434 -18.51 17.78 37.33
CA MET A 434 -19.83 18.40 37.10
C MET A 434 -20.78 17.48 36.29
N GLY A 435 -20.33 16.31 35.79
CA GLY A 435 -21.11 15.47 34.90
C GLY A 435 -21.39 16.10 33.53
N ARG A 436 -20.60 17.11 33.16
CA ARG A 436 -20.75 17.89 31.93
C ARG A 436 -19.71 17.58 30.86
N GLY A 437 -18.84 16.62 31.10
CA GLY A 437 -17.87 16.17 30.13
C GLY A 437 -17.21 14.90 30.61
N LYS A 438 -16.41 14.30 29.74
CA LYS A 438 -15.55 13.15 30.02
C LYS A 438 -14.45 13.06 28.96
N ARG A 439 -13.31 12.49 29.36
CA ARG A 439 -12.29 12.13 28.35
C ARG A 439 -12.86 11.15 27.36
N LYS A 440 -12.45 11.30 26.13
CA LYS A 440 -12.85 10.40 25.05
C LYS A 440 -11.77 10.27 23.98
N VAL A 441 -11.62 9.06 23.49
CA VAL A 441 -10.87 8.77 22.27
C VAL A 441 -11.89 8.64 21.14
N GLU A 442 -11.68 9.36 20.06
CA GLU A 442 -12.46 9.27 18.84
C GLU A 442 -11.55 8.81 17.68
N PHE A 443 -12.13 8.09 16.77
CA PHE A 443 -11.46 7.65 15.56
C PHE A 443 -12.14 8.28 14.35
N ARG A 444 -11.33 8.68 13.34
CA ARG A 444 -11.85 9.13 12.06
C ARG A 444 -12.35 7.98 11.22
N LEU A 445 -11.73 6.79 11.37
CA LEU A 445 -12.17 5.55 10.75
C LEU A 445 -13.66 5.33 10.98
N ARG A 446 -14.37 4.88 9.95
CA ARG A 446 -15.78 4.51 10.01
C ARG A 446 -15.94 3.04 9.69
N ASP A 447 -17.08 2.46 10.11
CA ASP A 447 -17.42 1.09 9.77
C ASP A 447 -17.42 0.89 8.27
N TRP A 448 -16.92 -0.25 7.84
CA TRP A 448 -16.78 -0.57 6.44
C TRP A 448 -18.13 -0.92 5.81
N LEU A 449 -18.60 -0.09 4.90
CA LEU A 449 -19.82 -0.27 4.13
C LEU A 449 -19.61 -1.34 3.05
N ILE A 450 -20.19 -2.52 3.23
CA ILE A 450 -19.98 -3.66 2.32
C ILE A 450 -21.09 -3.88 1.30
N SER A 451 -22.26 -3.30 1.46
CA SER A 451 -23.38 -3.45 0.50
C SER A 451 -23.05 -2.87 -0.87
N ARG A 452 -23.33 -3.63 -1.92
CA ARG A 452 -23.25 -3.17 -3.32
C ARG A 452 -24.53 -3.61 -4.06
N GLN A 453 -25.16 -2.70 -4.78
CA GLN A 453 -26.34 -2.96 -5.61
C GLN A 453 -25.86 -3.49 -6.96
N ARG A 454 -25.25 -4.68 -6.93
CA ARG A 454 -24.63 -5.33 -8.09
C ARG A 454 -24.95 -6.82 -8.14
N TYR A 455 -25.14 -7.30 -9.36
CA TYR A 455 -25.30 -8.75 -9.60
C TYR A 455 -23.97 -9.50 -9.43
N TRP A 456 -22.90 -9.04 -10.09
CA TRP A 456 -21.61 -9.74 -10.10
C TRP A 456 -20.78 -9.41 -8.85
N GLY A 457 -21.18 -10.06 -7.75
CA GLY A 457 -20.57 -9.93 -6.43
C GLY A 457 -20.96 -11.09 -5.53
N ASN A 458 -20.30 -11.24 -4.40
CA ASN A 458 -20.61 -12.30 -3.42
C ASN A 458 -21.93 -11.97 -2.72
N PRO A 459 -23.00 -12.81 -2.86
CA PRO A 459 -24.28 -12.56 -2.20
C PRO A 459 -24.19 -12.50 -0.68
N ILE A 460 -24.89 -11.56 -0.06
CA ILE A 460 -25.03 -11.49 1.39
C ILE A 460 -26.00 -12.57 1.86
N PRO A 461 -25.59 -13.54 2.74
CA PRO A 461 -26.38 -14.72 3.06
C PRO A 461 -27.46 -14.46 4.15
N MET A 462 -28.37 -13.50 3.87
CA MET A 462 -29.42 -13.09 4.81
C MET A 462 -30.81 -13.17 4.16
N ILE A 463 -31.82 -13.40 5.00
CA ILE A 463 -33.22 -13.58 4.59
C ILE A 463 -34.14 -12.69 5.43
N TYR A 464 -35.10 -12.06 4.79
CA TYR A 464 -36.14 -11.26 5.42
C TYR A 464 -37.46 -12.05 5.49
N CYS A 465 -37.91 -12.31 6.69
CA CYS A 465 -39.17 -13.01 6.96
C CYS A 465 -40.10 -12.11 7.79
N ASP A 466 -41.32 -11.90 7.33
CA ASP A 466 -42.29 -11.03 8.04
C ASP A 466 -42.61 -11.52 9.46
N LYS A 467 -42.52 -12.85 9.69
CA LYS A 467 -42.76 -13.45 11.00
C LYS A 467 -41.51 -13.51 11.89
N CYS A 468 -40.35 -13.82 11.29
CA CYS A 468 -39.13 -14.08 12.05
C CYS A 468 -38.13 -12.92 12.06
N GLY A 469 -38.41 -11.87 11.27
CA GLY A 469 -37.48 -10.76 11.05
C GLY A 469 -36.32 -11.16 10.16
N LEU A 470 -35.14 -10.65 10.47
CA LEU A 470 -33.88 -10.94 9.77
C LEU A 470 -33.33 -12.29 10.23
N VAL A 471 -33.10 -13.20 9.26
CA VAL A 471 -32.67 -14.58 9.51
C VAL A 471 -31.45 -14.90 8.64
N PRO A 472 -30.32 -15.40 9.18
CA PRO A 472 -29.21 -15.86 8.39
C PRO A 472 -29.56 -17.13 7.60
N VAL A 473 -28.94 -17.31 6.44
CA VAL A 473 -28.98 -18.58 5.72
C VAL A 473 -28.24 -19.64 6.54
N PRO A 474 -28.76 -20.86 6.71
CA PRO A 474 -28.04 -21.96 7.37
C PRO A 474 -26.68 -22.23 6.71
N GLU A 475 -25.64 -22.52 7.49
CA GLU A 475 -24.30 -22.77 6.95
C GLU A 475 -24.24 -23.95 5.99
N GLU A 476 -25.09 -24.97 6.23
CA GLU A 476 -25.23 -26.15 5.36
C GLU A 476 -25.84 -25.82 3.99
N ASP A 477 -26.56 -24.70 3.87
CA ASP A 477 -27.20 -24.26 2.62
C ASP A 477 -26.30 -23.29 1.82
N LEU A 478 -25.10 -23.02 2.30
CA LEU A 478 -24.12 -22.20 1.56
C LEU A 478 -23.46 -23.02 0.43
N PRO A 479 -23.17 -22.37 -0.70
CA PRO A 479 -23.33 -20.96 -0.98
C PRO A 479 -24.73 -20.57 -1.44
N VAL A 480 -25.15 -19.34 -1.11
CA VAL A 480 -26.22 -18.65 -1.85
C VAL A 480 -25.66 -18.34 -3.24
N ARG A 481 -26.10 -19.07 -4.25
CA ARG A 481 -25.60 -18.94 -5.62
C ARG A 481 -26.25 -17.82 -6.38
N LEU A 482 -25.47 -17.13 -7.23
CA LEU A 482 -25.99 -16.19 -8.20
C LEU A 482 -26.82 -16.92 -9.27
N PRO A 483 -27.98 -16.37 -9.71
CA PRO A 483 -28.75 -16.98 -10.79
C PRO A 483 -28.01 -16.84 -12.13
N GLU A 484 -27.93 -17.92 -12.90
CA GLU A 484 -27.24 -17.93 -14.19
C GLU A 484 -28.11 -17.40 -15.35
N ASP A 485 -29.43 -17.32 -15.12
CA ASP A 485 -30.45 -16.97 -16.11
C ASP A 485 -30.89 -15.49 -16.05
N ILE A 486 -30.16 -14.65 -15.35
CA ILE A 486 -30.42 -13.20 -15.22
C ILE A 486 -30.12 -12.46 -16.53
N ASP A 487 -31.04 -11.59 -16.97
CA ASP A 487 -30.82 -10.70 -18.13
C ASP A 487 -30.47 -9.29 -17.70
N LEU A 488 -29.18 -9.04 -17.50
CA LEU A 488 -28.65 -7.71 -17.16
C LEU A 488 -28.88 -6.68 -18.28
N SER A 489 -28.98 -7.11 -19.54
CA SER A 489 -29.18 -6.22 -20.67
C SER A 489 -30.62 -5.69 -20.74
N ALA A 490 -31.56 -6.45 -20.20
CA ALA A 490 -32.94 -6.00 -19.99
C ALA A 490 -33.14 -5.15 -18.72
N GLY A 491 -32.08 -4.91 -17.95
CA GLY A 491 -32.10 -4.16 -16.69
C GLY A 491 -32.60 -4.99 -15.49
N GLU A 492 -32.58 -6.32 -15.60
CA GLU A 492 -32.89 -7.18 -14.48
C GLU A 492 -31.82 -7.08 -13.39
N THR A 493 -32.23 -7.16 -12.13
CA THR A 493 -31.36 -7.11 -10.94
C THR A 493 -31.68 -8.30 -10.03
N LEU A 494 -30.82 -8.59 -9.06
CA LEU A 494 -31.13 -9.63 -8.05
C LEU A 494 -32.47 -9.37 -7.33
N ALA A 495 -32.81 -8.10 -7.12
CA ALA A 495 -34.08 -7.71 -6.47
C ALA A 495 -35.32 -7.97 -7.33
N THR A 496 -35.18 -7.88 -8.66
CA THR A 496 -36.29 -8.11 -9.61
C THR A 496 -36.34 -9.56 -10.12
N HIS A 497 -35.23 -10.32 -9.95
CA HIS A 497 -35.18 -11.73 -10.31
C HIS A 497 -35.93 -12.60 -9.28
N GLU A 498 -37.19 -12.95 -9.56
CA GLU A 498 -38.05 -13.65 -8.60
C GLU A 498 -37.46 -14.99 -8.12
N GLY A 499 -36.78 -15.73 -8.99
CA GLY A 499 -36.16 -17.02 -8.69
C GLY A 499 -35.06 -16.92 -7.65
N PHE A 500 -34.38 -15.75 -7.58
CA PHE A 500 -33.39 -15.47 -6.55
C PHE A 500 -34.01 -14.82 -5.31
N ALA A 501 -34.80 -13.77 -5.50
CA ALA A 501 -35.31 -12.91 -4.42
C ALA A 501 -36.30 -13.63 -3.49
N LYS A 502 -37.16 -14.49 -4.04
CA LYS A 502 -38.14 -15.27 -3.24
C LYS A 502 -37.52 -16.54 -2.68
N CYS A 503 -37.77 -16.82 -1.42
CA CYS A 503 -37.29 -18.04 -0.75
C CYS A 503 -38.21 -18.47 0.39
N THR A 504 -37.90 -19.60 0.98
CA THR A 504 -38.56 -20.08 2.20
C THR A 504 -37.72 -19.70 3.42
N CYS A 505 -38.37 -19.19 4.46
CA CYS A 505 -37.72 -18.92 5.72
C CYS A 505 -37.22 -20.20 6.39
N PRO A 506 -35.91 -20.38 6.66
CA PRO A 506 -35.42 -21.63 7.27
C PRO A 506 -35.89 -21.81 8.72
N LYS A 507 -36.37 -20.74 9.39
CA LYS A 507 -36.79 -20.78 10.80
C LYS A 507 -38.28 -21.17 10.96
N CYS A 508 -39.14 -20.71 10.06
CA CYS A 508 -40.58 -20.93 10.22
C CYS A 508 -41.27 -21.62 9.01
N GLY A 509 -40.56 -21.88 7.92
CA GLY A 509 -41.10 -22.47 6.70
C GLY A 509 -42.04 -21.57 5.87
N GLY A 510 -42.23 -20.32 6.27
CA GLY A 510 -43.08 -19.36 5.54
C GLY A 510 -42.37 -18.69 4.37
N GLU A 511 -43.14 -17.95 3.55
CA GLU A 511 -42.60 -17.14 2.49
C GLU A 511 -41.63 -16.09 3.08
N ALA A 512 -40.55 -15.87 2.37
CA ALA A 512 -39.48 -14.92 2.75
C ALA A 512 -38.76 -14.37 1.52
N ARG A 513 -37.91 -13.37 1.71
CA ARG A 513 -37.10 -12.77 0.65
C ARG A 513 -35.64 -12.81 1.03
N ARG A 514 -34.76 -13.13 0.07
CA ARG A 514 -33.30 -13.00 0.25
C ARG A 514 -32.89 -11.54 0.25
N GLU A 515 -31.73 -11.28 0.91
CA GLU A 515 -30.98 -10.07 0.64
C GLU A 515 -30.53 -10.08 -0.83
N THR A 516 -30.62 -8.91 -1.46
CA THR A 516 -30.32 -8.75 -2.90
C THR A 516 -29.12 -7.86 -3.16
N ASP A 517 -28.54 -7.26 -2.11
CA ASP A 517 -27.22 -6.64 -2.19
C ASP A 517 -26.15 -7.73 -2.18
N THR A 518 -25.04 -7.47 -2.85
CA THR A 518 -23.82 -8.26 -2.80
C THR A 518 -22.78 -7.54 -1.97
N MET A 519 -21.76 -8.26 -1.54
CA MET A 519 -20.66 -7.68 -0.76
C MET A 519 -19.68 -6.92 -1.65
N ASP A 520 -19.03 -5.92 -1.11
CA ASP A 520 -17.85 -5.28 -1.68
C ASP A 520 -16.81 -6.34 -2.09
N THR A 521 -16.19 -6.17 -3.26
CA THR A 521 -15.18 -7.10 -3.78
C THR A 521 -14.01 -7.29 -2.83
N PHE A 522 -13.66 -6.25 -2.06
CA PHE A 522 -12.61 -6.35 -1.05
C PHE A 522 -12.89 -7.37 0.07
N THR A 523 -14.14 -7.76 0.29
CA THR A 523 -14.44 -8.87 1.22
C THR A 523 -13.88 -10.20 0.73
N CYS A 524 -13.79 -10.40 -0.58
CA CYS A 524 -13.17 -11.57 -1.18
C CYS A 524 -11.64 -11.53 -1.09
N SER A 525 -11.04 -10.36 -1.36
CA SER A 525 -9.58 -10.20 -1.32
C SER A 525 -9.00 -10.08 0.08
N SER A 526 -9.84 -9.93 1.12
CA SER A 526 -9.36 -9.76 2.51
C SER A 526 -8.93 -11.07 3.20
N TRP A 527 -9.06 -12.23 2.56
CA TRP A 527 -8.70 -13.52 3.15
C TRP A 527 -8.13 -14.55 2.14
N TYR A 528 -8.00 -14.22 0.86
CA TYR A 528 -7.56 -15.13 -0.20
C TYR A 528 -6.18 -15.74 0.04
N TYR A 529 -5.28 -14.98 0.68
CA TYR A 529 -3.95 -15.43 1.07
C TYR A 529 -3.99 -16.60 2.07
N LEU A 530 -5.06 -16.71 2.87
CA LEU A 530 -5.31 -17.86 3.74
C LEU A 530 -5.80 -19.05 2.92
N ARG A 531 -6.70 -18.83 1.96
CA ARG A 531 -7.25 -19.88 1.11
C ARG A 531 -6.17 -20.60 0.29
N TYR A 532 -5.16 -19.88 -0.20
CA TYR A 532 -4.06 -20.50 -0.93
C TYR A 532 -3.29 -21.54 -0.14
N THR A 533 -3.31 -21.50 1.16
CA THR A 533 -2.63 -22.49 2.00
C THR A 533 -3.32 -23.86 1.98
N ASP A 534 -4.63 -23.87 1.69
CA ASP A 534 -5.45 -25.10 1.62
C ASP A 534 -6.65 -24.93 0.67
N PRO A 535 -6.41 -24.69 -0.65
CA PRO A 535 -7.45 -24.23 -1.58
C PRO A 535 -8.54 -25.27 -1.88
N HIS A 536 -8.26 -26.57 -1.69
CA HIS A 536 -9.18 -27.66 -1.99
C HIS A 536 -10.00 -28.13 -0.79
N ASN A 537 -9.90 -27.47 0.35
CA ASN A 537 -10.68 -27.83 1.53
C ASN A 537 -12.17 -27.57 1.31
N THR A 538 -12.99 -28.59 1.47
CA THR A 538 -14.46 -28.55 1.29
C THR A 538 -15.22 -28.37 2.59
N GLU A 539 -14.57 -28.62 3.72
CA GLU A 539 -15.18 -28.61 5.05
C GLU A 539 -14.98 -27.29 5.80
N LEU A 540 -13.87 -26.61 5.53
CA LEU A 540 -13.47 -25.35 6.17
C LEU A 540 -12.91 -24.37 5.10
N PRO A 541 -12.89 -23.06 5.38
CA PRO A 541 -12.25 -22.10 4.48
C PRO A 541 -10.74 -22.40 4.27
N PHE A 542 -10.10 -22.97 5.28
CA PHE A 542 -8.73 -23.48 5.30
C PHE A 542 -8.50 -24.33 6.56
N ASP A 543 -7.51 -25.20 6.53
CA ASP A 543 -7.03 -25.91 7.71
C ASP A 543 -6.10 -24.99 8.52
N SER A 544 -6.40 -24.79 9.81
CA SER A 544 -5.65 -23.87 10.69
C SER A 544 -4.19 -24.28 10.84
N ALA A 545 -3.87 -25.59 10.93
CA ALA A 545 -2.50 -26.04 11.11
C ALA A 545 -1.64 -25.76 9.86
N LYS A 546 -2.18 -26.05 8.66
CA LYS A 546 -1.52 -25.73 7.39
C LYS A 546 -1.34 -24.22 7.23
N THR A 547 -2.39 -23.44 7.53
CA THR A 547 -2.38 -21.99 7.40
C THR A 547 -1.37 -21.36 8.35
N ASN A 548 -1.37 -21.72 9.62
CA ASN A 548 -0.43 -21.21 10.62
C ASN A 548 1.03 -21.58 10.31
N ARG A 549 1.28 -22.69 9.57
CA ARG A 549 2.61 -23.00 9.07
C ARG A 549 3.06 -22.01 7.99
N TRP A 550 2.21 -21.71 7.01
CA TRP A 550 2.58 -20.87 5.88
C TRP A 550 2.55 -19.39 6.21
N MET A 551 1.62 -18.96 7.06
CA MET A 551 1.43 -17.57 7.43
C MET A 551 2.42 -17.08 8.52
N PRO A 552 2.62 -15.77 8.66
CA PRO A 552 2.21 -14.74 7.72
C PRO A 552 2.93 -14.86 6.37
N VAL A 553 2.40 -14.21 5.33
CA VAL A 553 3.08 -14.09 4.03
C VAL A 553 4.44 -13.43 4.23
N ASP A 554 5.52 -14.09 3.79
CA ASP A 554 6.88 -13.59 4.03
C ASP A 554 7.23 -12.38 3.17
N GLN A 555 6.74 -12.35 1.93
CA GLN A 555 6.89 -11.21 1.04
C GLN A 555 5.60 -10.97 0.27
N TYR A 556 4.98 -9.83 0.51
CA TYR A 556 3.79 -9.38 -0.19
C TYR A 556 4.12 -8.22 -1.13
N ILE A 557 3.57 -8.23 -2.35
CA ILE A 557 3.92 -7.28 -3.40
C ILE A 557 2.65 -6.73 -4.03
N GLY A 558 2.54 -5.41 -4.15
CA GLY A 558 1.36 -4.79 -4.77
C GLY A 558 1.42 -3.27 -4.77
N GLY A 559 0.36 -2.63 -5.24
CA GLY A 559 0.27 -1.18 -5.37
C GLY A 559 0.04 -0.46 -4.04
N ILE A 560 0.63 0.71 -3.87
CA ILE A 560 0.46 1.55 -2.67
C ILE A 560 -0.97 2.11 -2.52
N GLU A 561 -1.74 2.15 -3.60
CA GLU A 561 -3.15 2.58 -3.61
C GLU A 561 -4.03 1.73 -2.69
N HIS A 562 -3.60 0.52 -2.39
CA HIS A 562 -4.28 -0.39 -1.46
C HIS A 562 -3.97 -0.14 0.02
N ALA A 563 -3.17 0.86 0.36
CA ALA A 563 -2.72 1.12 1.74
C ALA A 563 -3.88 1.21 2.74
N ILE A 564 -4.94 1.95 2.41
CA ILE A 564 -6.12 2.17 3.28
C ILE A 564 -7.35 1.37 2.83
N LEU A 565 -7.21 0.52 1.82
CA LEU A 565 -8.23 -0.38 1.27
C LEU A 565 -7.90 -1.83 1.66
N HIS A 566 -7.51 -2.62 0.66
CA HIS A 566 -7.21 -4.04 0.80
C HIS A 566 -6.25 -4.36 1.97
N LEU A 567 -5.16 -3.60 2.14
CA LEU A 567 -4.17 -3.86 3.20
C LEU A 567 -4.77 -3.66 4.60
N LEU A 568 -5.59 -2.63 4.79
CA LEU A 568 -6.26 -2.37 6.06
C LEU A 568 -7.34 -3.43 6.34
N TYR A 569 -8.12 -3.79 5.33
CA TYR A 569 -9.18 -4.80 5.46
C TYR A 569 -8.62 -6.21 5.71
N SER A 570 -7.50 -6.56 5.07
CA SER A 570 -6.80 -7.84 5.32
C SER A 570 -6.32 -7.96 6.76
N ARG A 571 -5.78 -6.88 7.33
CA ARG A 571 -5.40 -6.83 8.74
C ARG A 571 -6.60 -7.03 9.66
N PHE A 572 -7.70 -6.34 9.38
CA PHE A 572 -8.96 -6.49 10.13
C PHE A 572 -9.48 -7.94 10.07
N PHE A 573 -9.57 -8.53 8.87
CA PHE A 573 -10.03 -9.91 8.72
C PHE A 573 -9.13 -10.90 9.47
N THR A 574 -7.81 -10.74 9.39
CA THR A 574 -6.85 -11.57 10.11
C THR A 574 -7.10 -11.52 11.61
N LYS A 575 -7.28 -10.32 12.19
CA LYS A 575 -7.55 -10.16 13.63
C LYS A 575 -8.87 -10.83 14.04
N VAL A 576 -9.94 -10.66 13.26
CA VAL A 576 -11.21 -11.31 13.56
C VAL A 576 -11.12 -12.84 13.47
N LEU A 577 -10.43 -13.37 12.45
CA LEU A 577 -10.23 -14.82 12.29
C LEU A 577 -9.32 -15.40 13.39
N ARG A 578 -8.32 -14.66 13.85
CA ARG A 578 -7.53 -14.98 15.06
C ARG A 578 -8.46 -15.07 16.29
N ASP A 579 -9.30 -14.08 16.50
CA ASP A 579 -10.23 -14.06 17.64
C ASP A 579 -11.30 -15.16 17.57
N LEU A 580 -11.57 -15.70 16.39
CA LEU A 580 -12.37 -16.91 16.19
C LEU A 580 -11.57 -18.20 16.52
N GLY A 581 -10.28 -18.09 16.83
CA GLY A 581 -9.40 -19.21 17.14
C GLY A 581 -8.95 -20.00 15.91
N MET A 582 -9.05 -19.41 14.72
CA MET A 582 -8.64 -20.06 13.45
C MET A 582 -7.17 -19.78 13.11
N LEU A 583 -6.61 -18.69 13.61
CA LEU A 583 -5.25 -18.22 13.33
C LEU A 583 -4.51 -17.98 14.67
N ASP A 584 -3.18 -18.11 14.66
CA ASP A 584 -2.29 -17.87 15.80
C ASP A 584 -1.36 -16.68 15.61
N PHE A 585 -1.65 -15.80 14.63
CA PHE A 585 -0.90 -14.60 14.30
C PHE A 585 -1.84 -13.39 14.12
N ASP A 586 -1.29 -12.18 14.24
CA ASP A 586 -2.06 -10.93 14.27
C ASP A 586 -2.05 -10.17 12.93
N GLU A 587 -1.01 -10.35 12.13
CA GLU A 587 -0.80 -9.60 10.90
C GLU A 587 -0.59 -10.53 9.70
N PRO A 588 -1.23 -10.24 8.56
CA PRO A 588 -1.22 -11.14 7.41
C PRO A 588 0.10 -11.14 6.63
N PHE A 589 0.82 -10.02 6.60
CA PHE A 589 1.97 -9.80 5.72
C PHE A 589 3.18 -9.31 6.51
N LYS A 590 4.28 -10.08 6.50
CA LYS A 590 5.51 -9.75 7.22
C LYS A 590 6.28 -8.62 6.55
N ASN A 591 6.50 -8.73 5.25
CA ASN A 591 7.18 -7.70 4.46
C ASN A 591 6.26 -7.26 3.31
N LEU A 592 6.18 -5.97 3.10
CA LEU A 592 5.41 -5.36 2.03
C LEU A 592 6.35 -4.60 1.08
N LEU A 593 6.27 -4.93 -0.21
CA LEU A 593 6.92 -4.18 -1.27
C LEU A 593 5.85 -3.47 -2.11
N CYS A 594 5.83 -2.15 -2.06
CA CYS A 594 4.99 -1.36 -2.95
C CYS A 594 5.78 -1.07 -4.22
N GLN A 595 5.42 -1.73 -5.35
CA GLN A 595 6.11 -1.46 -6.60
C GLN A 595 5.72 -0.09 -7.16
N GLY A 596 6.72 0.57 -7.78
CA GLY A 596 6.49 1.82 -8.51
C GLY A 596 5.77 1.59 -9.84
N MET A 597 5.10 2.61 -10.34
CA MET A 597 4.40 2.54 -11.63
C MET A 597 5.36 2.42 -12.81
N VAL A 598 4.87 1.83 -13.91
CA VAL A 598 5.53 1.87 -15.21
C VAL A 598 4.88 3.00 -16.02
N LEU A 599 5.71 3.99 -16.36
CA LEU A 599 5.34 5.17 -17.13
C LEU A 599 5.72 4.97 -18.60
N ASP A 600 5.08 5.68 -19.51
CA ASP A 600 5.45 5.70 -20.90
C ASP A 600 6.79 6.43 -21.15
N GLU A 601 7.20 6.57 -22.39
CA GLU A 601 8.45 7.23 -22.79
C GLU A 601 8.46 8.74 -22.44
N HIS A 602 7.30 9.35 -22.20
CA HIS A 602 7.15 10.76 -21.83
C HIS A 602 7.06 10.98 -20.31
N GLY A 603 7.01 9.89 -19.53
CA GLY A 603 6.83 9.94 -18.08
C GLY A 603 5.36 10.03 -17.63
N ASP A 604 4.42 9.75 -18.53
CA ASP A 604 3.00 9.71 -18.23
C ASP A 604 2.54 8.31 -17.81
N VAL A 605 1.53 8.27 -16.93
CA VAL A 605 0.88 7.01 -16.56
C VAL A 605 0.20 6.40 -17.77
N MET A 606 0.51 5.13 -18.05
CA MET A 606 -0.10 4.38 -19.14
C MET A 606 -1.58 4.11 -18.88
N SER A 607 -2.41 4.41 -19.88
CA SER A 607 -3.83 4.03 -19.82
C SER A 607 -4.38 3.72 -21.21
N LYS A 608 -5.33 2.78 -21.28
CA LYS A 608 -6.00 2.41 -22.54
C LYS A 608 -6.74 3.59 -23.16
N SER A 609 -7.25 4.51 -22.36
CA SER A 609 -7.97 5.71 -22.84
C SER A 609 -7.04 6.75 -23.47
N LYS A 610 -5.78 6.81 -23.07
CA LYS A 610 -4.75 7.68 -23.65
C LYS A 610 -4.08 7.05 -24.88
N GLY A 611 -4.21 5.73 -25.09
CA GLY A 611 -3.57 5.01 -26.20
C GLY A 611 -2.05 4.87 -26.08
N ASN A 612 -1.49 5.08 -24.87
CA ASN A 612 -0.05 5.04 -24.58
C ASN A 612 0.39 3.74 -23.89
N VAL A 613 -0.42 2.69 -23.95
CA VAL A 613 -0.12 1.40 -23.31
C VAL A 613 0.86 0.61 -24.18
N ILE A 614 1.93 0.13 -23.56
CA ILE A 614 2.89 -0.78 -24.18
C ILE A 614 2.43 -2.21 -23.97
N SER A 615 2.33 -2.97 -25.06
CA SER A 615 1.90 -4.36 -25.03
C SER A 615 3.03 -5.28 -24.58
N PRO A 616 2.86 -6.02 -23.48
CA PRO A 616 3.81 -7.05 -23.08
C PRO A 616 4.01 -8.12 -24.15
N GLU A 617 2.94 -8.52 -24.83
CA GLU A 617 2.97 -9.54 -25.87
C GLU A 617 3.86 -9.14 -27.05
N GLU A 618 3.80 -7.89 -27.50
CA GLU A 618 4.64 -7.36 -28.57
C GLU A 618 6.11 -7.31 -28.15
N MET A 619 6.39 -6.88 -26.93
CA MET A 619 7.77 -6.81 -26.41
C MET A 619 8.39 -8.21 -26.25
N ILE A 620 7.62 -9.16 -25.73
CA ILE A 620 8.06 -10.58 -25.63
C ILE A 620 8.24 -11.18 -27.02
N ALA A 621 7.35 -10.88 -27.96
CA ALA A 621 7.48 -11.33 -29.34
C ALA A 621 8.69 -10.73 -30.07
N GLY A 622 9.11 -9.50 -29.73
CA GLY A 622 10.29 -8.86 -30.34
C GLY A 622 11.62 -9.27 -29.73
N TYR A 623 11.69 -9.40 -28.41
CA TYR A 623 12.94 -9.51 -27.66
C TYR A 623 13.10 -10.78 -26.83
N GLY A 624 12.02 -11.54 -26.62
CA GLY A 624 11.96 -12.67 -25.70
C GLY A 624 11.60 -12.24 -24.27
N CYS A 625 11.03 -13.17 -23.52
CA CYS A 625 10.56 -12.95 -22.16
C CYS A 625 11.72 -12.61 -21.21
N ASP A 626 12.82 -13.36 -21.25
CA ASP A 626 13.97 -13.13 -20.36
C ASP A 626 14.57 -11.73 -20.53
N ALA A 627 14.57 -11.17 -21.76
CA ALA A 627 15.03 -9.81 -21.99
C ALA A 627 14.09 -8.76 -21.35
N VAL A 628 12.77 -8.95 -21.45
CA VAL A 628 11.77 -8.08 -20.84
C VAL A 628 11.86 -8.13 -19.31
N ARG A 629 12.00 -9.33 -18.72
CA ARG A 629 12.17 -9.54 -17.28
C ARG A 629 13.43 -8.82 -16.76
N ALA A 630 14.56 -9.08 -17.39
CA ALA A 630 15.84 -8.47 -17.02
C ALA A 630 15.81 -6.94 -17.15
N TYR A 631 15.20 -6.41 -18.21
CA TYR A 631 15.05 -4.98 -18.45
C TYR A 631 14.23 -4.30 -17.32
N ILE A 632 13.05 -4.82 -17.02
CA ILE A 632 12.15 -4.26 -15.99
C ILE A 632 12.79 -4.22 -14.60
N LEU A 633 13.57 -5.25 -14.27
CA LEU A 633 14.28 -5.33 -13.00
C LEU A 633 15.52 -4.43 -12.95
N PHE A 634 16.16 -4.17 -14.10
CA PHE A 634 17.39 -3.37 -14.16
C PHE A 634 17.15 -1.86 -14.14
N MET A 635 16.08 -1.38 -14.77
CA MET A 635 15.88 0.05 -15.05
C MET A 635 15.64 0.90 -13.81
N ALA A 636 15.01 0.34 -12.78
CA ALA A 636 14.74 1.09 -11.55
C ALA A 636 14.66 0.15 -10.33
N PRO A 637 14.94 0.64 -9.11
CA PRO A 637 14.58 -0.06 -7.89
C PRO A 637 13.08 -0.40 -7.88
N PRO A 638 12.65 -1.52 -7.26
CA PRO A 638 11.26 -1.96 -7.29
C PRO A 638 10.24 -0.93 -6.80
N ASP A 639 10.60 -0.12 -5.81
CA ASP A 639 9.74 0.90 -5.18
C ASP A 639 9.68 2.23 -5.96
N LYS A 640 10.51 2.41 -7.00
CA LYS A 640 10.58 3.63 -7.80
C LYS A 640 9.82 3.48 -9.10
N GLU A 641 9.33 4.59 -9.63
CA GLU A 641 8.74 4.64 -10.96
C GLU A 641 9.76 4.23 -12.03
N LEU A 642 9.28 3.57 -13.07
CA LEU A 642 10.07 3.16 -14.23
C LEU A 642 9.53 3.86 -15.46
N GLN A 643 10.33 4.73 -16.06
CA GLN A 643 10.02 5.31 -17.36
C GLN A 643 10.48 4.35 -18.48
N TRP A 644 9.54 3.99 -19.36
CA TRP A 644 9.83 3.05 -20.46
C TRP A 644 10.83 3.60 -21.45
N ASN A 645 11.76 2.75 -21.88
CA ASN A 645 12.75 3.06 -22.90
C ASN A 645 13.06 1.81 -23.72
N GLU A 646 12.66 1.80 -25.00
CA GLU A 646 12.83 0.63 -25.87
C GLU A 646 14.30 0.38 -26.25
N ASP A 647 15.14 1.42 -26.33
CA ASP A 647 16.59 1.26 -26.57
C ASP A 647 17.25 0.52 -25.39
N GLY A 648 16.77 0.74 -24.17
CA GLY A 648 17.21 0.01 -23.00
C GLY A 648 16.87 -1.48 -23.07
N LEU A 649 15.67 -1.83 -23.56
CA LEU A 649 15.27 -3.22 -23.78
C LEU A 649 16.13 -3.89 -24.85
N ALA A 650 16.36 -3.21 -25.98
CA ALA A 650 17.27 -3.68 -27.03
C ALA A 650 18.70 -3.86 -26.50
N GLY A 651 19.16 -2.98 -25.61
CA GLY A 651 20.44 -3.10 -24.92
C GLY A 651 20.52 -4.35 -24.04
N MET A 652 19.45 -4.64 -23.30
CA MET A 652 19.36 -5.84 -22.46
C MET A 652 19.37 -7.13 -23.32
N HIS A 653 18.63 -7.16 -24.42
CA HIS A 653 18.67 -8.29 -25.36
C HIS A 653 20.08 -8.53 -25.91
N LYS A 654 20.83 -7.48 -26.26
CA LYS A 654 22.25 -7.59 -26.66
C LYS A 654 23.13 -8.12 -25.54
N PHE A 655 22.89 -7.71 -24.30
CA PHE A 655 23.60 -8.23 -23.15
C PHE A 655 23.38 -9.74 -22.98
N LEU A 656 22.13 -10.22 -23.07
CA LEU A 656 21.82 -11.65 -22.97
C LEU A 656 22.49 -12.47 -24.10
N ASN A 657 22.49 -11.96 -25.32
CA ASN A 657 23.23 -12.57 -26.43
C ASN A 657 24.75 -12.66 -26.16
N ARG A 658 25.31 -11.67 -25.46
CA ARG A 658 26.71 -11.69 -25.04
C ARG A 658 26.96 -12.76 -23.98
N VAL A 659 26.08 -12.84 -22.96
CA VAL A 659 26.13 -13.88 -21.91
C VAL A 659 26.08 -15.27 -22.54
N TRP A 660 25.15 -15.48 -23.48
CA TRP A 660 25.00 -16.74 -24.20
C TRP A 660 26.30 -17.18 -24.87
N ARG A 661 26.91 -16.32 -25.70
CA ARG A 661 28.17 -16.64 -26.38
C ARG A 661 29.32 -16.93 -25.43
N MET A 662 29.41 -16.15 -24.33
CA MET A 662 30.46 -16.33 -23.35
C MET A 662 30.35 -17.65 -22.59
N ALA A 663 29.14 -18.11 -22.26
CA ALA A 663 28.93 -19.40 -21.63
C ALA A 663 29.43 -20.55 -22.54
N TYR A 664 29.12 -20.51 -23.83
CA TYR A 664 29.63 -21.51 -24.78
C TYR A 664 31.15 -21.42 -24.96
N ASP A 665 31.75 -20.23 -25.01
CA ASP A 665 33.19 -20.02 -25.13
C ASP A 665 33.95 -20.53 -23.89
N LEU A 666 33.46 -20.24 -22.69
CA LEU A 666 34.02 -20.77 -21.43
C LEU A 666 34.06 -22.32 -21.46
N MET A 667 33.03 -22.96 -21.99
CA MET A 667 32.92 -24.41 -22.12
C MET A 667 33.64 -25.02 -23.34
N GLY A 668 34.34 -24.20 -24.13
CA GLY A 668 35.03 -24.67 -25.35
C GLY A 668 34.08 -25.17 -26.47
N LYS A 669 32.82 -24.74 -26.46
CA LYS A 669 31.76 -25.13 -27.39
C LYS A 669 31.37 -24.04 -28.37
N ALA A 670 32.07 -22.89 -28.40
CA ALA A 670 31.81 -21.78 -29.30
C ALA A 670 32.39 -22.10 -30.70
N ASP A 671 31.78 -21.53 -31.77
CA ASP A 671 32.32 -21.64 -33.14
C ASP A 671 33.61 -20.83 -33.29
N GLU A 672 34.52 -21.26 -34.14
CA GLU A 672 35.82 -20.59 -34.32
C GLU A 672 35.70 -19.09 -34.66
N ASP A 673 34.71 -18.74 -35.48
CA ASP A 673 34.43 -17.34 -35.88
C ASP A 673 33.94 -16.45 -34.73
N THR A 674 33.49 -17.05 -33.63
CA THR A 674 32.97 -16.35 -32.43
C THR A 674 33.92 -16.32 -31.25
N LEU A 675 35.03 -17.10 -31.32
CA LEU A 675 36.01 -17.16 -30.25
C LEU A 675 36.82 -15.87 -30.13
N TYR A 676 37.11 -15.48 -28.92
CA TYR A 676 38.04 -14.38 -28.64
C TYR A 676 39.47 -14.83 -29.03
N GLN A 677 40.15 -14.05 -29.89
CA GLN A 677 41.52 -14.34 -30.28
C GLN A 677 42.49 -13.78 -29.23
N PRO A 678 43.31 -14.59 -28.59
CA PRO A 678 44.23 -14.13 -27.58
C PRO A 678 45.39 -13.37 -28.20
N GLY A 679 45.79 -12.26 -27.59
CA GLY A 679 46.94 -11.48 -27.95
C GLY A 679 47.81 -11.05 -26.78
N ALA A 680 47.55 -11.62 -25.63
CA ALA A 680 48.17 -11.19 -24.37
C ALA A 680 49.40 -12.01 -24.01
N SER A 681 50.30 -11.39 -23.22
CA SER A 681 51.41 -12.09 -22.54
C SER A 681 50.94 -12.98 -21.41
N GLU A 682 51.74 -13.92 -20.99
CA GLU A 682 51.43 -14.78 -19.82
C GLU A 682 51.19 -13.98 -18.52
N ALA A 683 51.92 -12.88 -18.37
CA ALA A 683 51.67 -11.97 -17.20
C ALA A 683 50.29 -11.32 -17.24
N GLU A 684 49.81 -10.89 -18.41
CA GLU A 684 48.47 -10.33 -18.59
C GLU A 684 47.37 -11.38 -18.43
N ALA A 685 47.63 -12.61 -18.90
CA ALA A 685 46.74 -13.75 -18.71
C ALA A 685 46.61 -14.11 -17.23
N ALA A 686 47.72 -14.17 -16.49
CA ALA A 686 47.73 -14.40 -15.04
C ALA A 686 46.99 -13.30 -14.25
N ALA A 687 47.17 -12.06 -14.63
CA ALA A 687 46.42 -10.95 -14.05
C ALA A 687 44.91 -11.05 -14.29
N ALA A 688 44.48 -11.41 -15.50
CA ALA A 688 43.08 -11.59 -15.84
C ALA A 688 42.45 -12.75 -15.05
N ARG A 689 43.14 -13.86 -14.88
CA ARG A 689 42.75 -14.99 -14.02
C ARG A 689 42.48 -14.55 -12.59
N LYS A 690 43.44 -13.81 -12.01
CA LYS A 690 43.30 -13.29 -10.64
C LYS A 690 42.11 -12.38 -10.46
N VAL A 691 41.90 -11.47 -11.42
CA VAL A 691 40.73 -10.58 -11.43
C VAL A 691 39.45 -11.38 -11.55
N LEU A 692 39.35 -12.33 -12.47
CA LEU A 692 38.15 -13.13 -12.68
C LEU A 692 37.76 -13.95 -11.44
N LEU A 693 38.76 -14.59 -10.79
CA LEU A 693 38.53 -15.37 -9.57
C LEU A 693 38.00 -14.47 -8.43
N ARG A 694 38.58 -13.29 -8.27
CA ARG A 694 38.11 -12.30 -7.29
C ARG A 694 36.67 -11.83 -7.61
N GLU A 695 36.42 -11.41 -8.85
CA GLU A 695 35.11 -10.89 -9.26
C GLU A 695 34.01 -11.95 -9.14
N ARG A 696 34.33 -13.23 -9.43
CA ARG A 696 33.40 -14.34 -9.22
C ARG A 696 32.87 -14.39 -7.79
N HIS A 697 33.75 -14.25 -6.80
CA HIS A 697 33.35 -14.26 -5.39
C HIS A 697 32.69 -12.95 -4.95
N ARG A 698 33.23 -11.82 -5.37
CA ARG A 698 32.69 -10.50 -5.04
C ARG A 698 31.25 -10.33 -5.55
N VAL A 699 31.02 -10.67 -6.83
CA VAL A 699 29.70 -10.52 -7.44
C VAL A 699 28.71 -11.50 -6.85
N ALA A 700 29.08 -12.76 -6.61
CA ALA A 700 28.18 -13.71 -5.96
C ALA A 700 27.73 -13.22 -4.57
N GLY A 701 28.63 -12.66 -3.76
CA GLY A 701 28.27 -12.06 -2.47
C GLY A 701 27.40 -10.81 -2.62
N LYS A 702 27.74 -9.91 -3.55
CA LYS A 702 26.97 -8.70 -3.83
C LYS A 702 25.55 -9.01 -4.28
N VAL A 703 25.35 -10.02 -5.13
CA VAL A 703 24.01 -10.43 -5.60
C VAL A 703 23.17 -10.99 -4.46
N VAL A 704 23.74 -11.73 -3.52
CA VAL A 704 23.03 -12.17 -2.31
C VAL A 704 22.53 -10.96 -1.50
N ASP A 705 23.44 -10.03 -1.19
CA ASP A 705 23.08 -8.82 -0.42
C ASP A 705 21.99 -7.99 -1.12
N ASP A 706 22.07 -7.89 -2.44
CA ASP A 706 21.10 -7.13 -3.23
C ASP A 706 19.75 -7.84 -3.32
N PHE A 707 19.72 -9.15 -3.52
CA PHE A 707 18.47 -9.92 -3.59
C PHE A 707 17.74 -9.95 -2.24
N ASP A 708 18.48 -10.10 -1.14
CA ASP A 708 17.93 -10.07 0.21
C ASP A 708 17.27 -8.71 0.55
N ARG A 709 17.68 -7.65 -0.18
CA ARG A 709 17.12 -6.28 -0.06
C ARG A 709 16.22 -5.89 -1.22
N ASN A 710 15.91 -6.79 -2.13
CA ASN A 710 15.15 -6.54 -3.37
C ASN A 710 15.78 -5.48 -4.29
N ASN A 711 17.11 -5.31 -4.28
CA ASN A 711 17.85 -4.38 -5.12
C ASN A 711 18.27 -5.04 -6.46
N PHE A 712 17.31 -5.50 -7.24
CA PHE A 712 17.59 -6.28 -8.46
C PHE A 712 18.40 -5.52 -9.50
N ASN A 713 18.20 -4.21 -9.62
CA ASN A 713 18.92 -3.36 -10.55
C ASN A 713 20.44 -3.35 -10.27
N THR A 714 20.85 -3.26 -9.00
CA THR A 714 22.27 -3.29 -8.63
C THR A 714 22.85 -4.70 -8.71
N ALA A 715 22.05 -5.73 -8.44
CA ALA A 715 22.44 -7.13 -8.66
C ALA A 715 22.75 -7.40 -10.14
N ILE A 716 21.88 -6.97 -11.05
CA ILE A 716 22.09 -7.11 -12.50
C ILE A 716 23.35 -6.33 -12.93
N ALA A 717 23.55 -5.12 -12.41
CA ALA A 717 24.74 -4.32 -12.68
C ALA A 717 26.03 -5.08 -12.23
N ALA A 718 26.02 -5.69 -11.05
CA ALA A 718 27.14 -6.49 -10.56
C ALA A 718 27.39 -7.73 -11.47
N ILE A 719 26.32 -8.39 -11.94
CA ILE A 719 26.47 -9.49 -12.91
C ILE A 719 27.07 -8.99 -14.23
N MET A 720 26.72 -7.78 -14.70
CA MET A 720 27.36 -7.17 -15.87
C MET A 720 28.85 -6.92 -15.67
N GLU A 721 29.31 -6.58 -14.45
CA GLU A 721 30.72 -6.45 -14.10
C GLU A 721 31.43 -7.81 -14.21
N LEU A 722 30.82 -8.89 -13.69
CA LEU A 722 31.36 -10.26 -13.86
C LEU A 722 31.47 -10.64 -15.33
N VAL A 723 30.44 -10.35 -16.14
CA VAL A 723 30.44 -10.59 -17.60
C VAL A 723 31.58 -9.81 -18.29
N ASN A 724 31.87 -8.59 -17.82
CA ASN A 724 33.04 -7.83 -18.32
C ASN A 724 34.35 -8.48 -17.95
N ALA A 725 34.52 -8.96 -16.71
CA ALA A 725 35.72 -9.69 -16.27
C ALA A 725 35.91 -11.00 -17.06
N ILE A 726 34.84 -11.74 -17.31
CA ILE A 726 34.84 -12.93 -18.18
C ILE A 726 35.32 -12.58 -19.59
N GLY A 727 34.79 -11.52 -20.19
CA GLY A 727 35.21 -11.06 -21.50
C GLY A 727 36.69 -10.65 -21.57
N ASP A 728 37.21 -10.03 -20.51
CA ASP A 728 38.62 -9.69 -20.42
C ASP A 728 39.51 -10.93 -20.29
N TYR A 729 39.11 -11.92 -19.50
CA TYR A 729 39.75 -13.20 -19.37
C TYR A 729 39.76 -13.96 -20.71
N LEU A 730 38.63 -14.10 -21.39
CA LEU A 730 38.52 -14.81 -22.64
C LEU A 730 39.38 -14.18 -23.76
N ARG A 731 39.59 -12.87 -23.76
CA ARG A 731 40.50 -12.18 -24.67
C ARG A 731 42.00 -12.45 -24.41
N LYS A 732 42.33 -12.75 -23.16
CA LYS A 732 43.75 -12.93 -22.73
C LYS A 732 44.14 -14.37 -22.62
N VAL A 733 43.20 -15.29 -22.30
CA VAL A 733 43.41 -16.72 -22.19
C VAL A 733 42.69 -17.44 -23.31
N GLY A 734 43.41 -17.84 -24.36
CA GLY A 734 42.85 -18.47 -25.54
C GLY A 734 42.25 -19.87 -25.30
N PRO A 735 41.41 -20.35 -26.19
CA PRO A 735 40.75 -21.65 -26.07
C PRO A 735 41.74 -22.84 -25.99
N GLU A 736 42.83 -22.81 -26.74
CA GLU A 736 43.88 -23.83 -26.66
C GLU A 736 44.56 -23.83 -25.29
N GLN A 737 44.85 -22.68 -24.73
CA GLN A 737 45.49 -22.52 -23.43
C GLN A 737 44.55 -23.01 -22.32
N ARG A 738 43.25 -22.67 -22.37
CA ARG A 738 42.24 -23.23 -21.47
C ARG A 738 42.13 -24.74 -21.56
N ALA A 739 42.12 -25.29 -22.80
CA ALA A 739 42.03 -26.73 -23.03
C ALA A 739 43.29 -27.49 -22.57
N ALA A 740 44.47 -26.85 -22.55
CA ALA A 740 45.73 -27.44 -22.18
C ALA A 740 45.98 -27.44 -20.63
N SER A 741 45.27 -26.67 -19.85
CA SER A 741 45.45 -26.52 -18.42
C SER A 741 44.19 -26.98 -17.64
N ALA A 742 44.38 -27.96 -16.75
CA ALA A 742 43.30 -28.43 -15.89
C ALA A 742 42.76 -27.32 -14.96
N ASP A 743 43.60 -26.43 -14.48
CA ASP A 743 43.24 -25.30 -13.62
C ASP A 743 42.38 -24.27 -14.39
N GLU A 744 42.73 -24.00 -15.66
CA GLU A 744 41.94 -23.11 -16.53
C GLU A 744 40.59 -23.70 -16.89
N GLN A 745 40.52 -25.02 -17.14
CA GLN A 745 39.26 -25.69 -17.37
C GLN A 745 38.38 -25.65 -16.13
N ALA A 746 38.93 -25.92 -14.96
CA ALA A 746 38.20 -25.86 -13.68
C ALA A 746 37.66 -24.44 -13.40
N LEU A 747 38.45 -23.39 -13.61
CA LEU A 747 38.05 -22.02 -13.45
C LEU A 747 36.94 -21.64 -14.46
N ALA A 748 37.07 -22.02 -15.72
CA ALA A 748 36.08 -21.73 -16.74
C ALA A 748 34.71 -22.39 -16.44
N ILE A 749 34.72 -23.66 -16.03
CA ILE A 749 33.52 -24.39 -15.60
C ILE A 749 32.89 -23.72 -14.36
N GLU A 750 33.70 -23.39 -13.34
CA GLU A 750 33.25 -22.74 -12.11
C GLU A 750 32.58 -21.40 -12.42
N VAL A 751 33.23 -20.57 -13.22
CA VAL A 751 32.70 -19.23 -13.56
C VAL A 751 31.45 -19.32 -14.42
N ALA A 752 31.39 -20.22 -15.40
CA ALA A 752 30.19 -20.44 -16.20
C ALA A 752 29.02 -20.89 -15.33
N ASN A 753 29.26 -21.84 -14.43
CA ASN A 753 28.29 -22.36 -13.49
C ASN A 753 27.74 -21.26 -12.55
N VAL A 754 28.62 -20.40 -12.00
CA VAL A 754 28.21 -19.28 -11.15
C VAL A 754 27.40 -18.26 -11.93
N LEU A 755 27.87 -17.84 -13.11
CA LEU A 755 27.18 -16.84 -13.96
C LEU A 755 25.75 -17.28 -14.27
N VAL A 756 25.58 -18.53 -14.73
CA VAL A 756 24.27 -19.05 -15.13
C VAL A 756 23.33 -19.15 -13.92
N ARG A 757 23.82 -19.59 -12.74
CA ARG A 757 23.00 -19.66 -11.52
C ARG A 757 22.63 -18.28 -10.96
N LEU A 758 23.52 -17.29 -11.04
CA LEU A 758 23.21 -15.92 -10.61
C LEU A 758 22.10 -15.29 -11.47
N LEU A 759 22.05 -15.61 -12.76
CA LEU A 759 21.03 -15.12 -13.69
C LEU A 759 19.73 -15.93 -13.66
N ALA A 760 19.72 -17.15 -13.10
CA ALA A 760 18.58 -18.06 -13.17
C ALA A 760 17.24 -17.47 -12.70
N PRO A 761 17.15 -16.74 -11.58
CA PRO A 761 15.88 -16.12 -11.18
C PRO A 761 15.40 -15.02 -12.14
N ILE A 762 16.32 -14.32 -12.81
CA ILE A 762 16.05 -13.19 -13.70
C ILE A 762 15.67 -13.65 -15.09
N CYS A 763 16.49 -14.57 -15.67
CA CYS A 763 16.41 -15.07 -17.04
C CYS A 763 16.22 -16.59 -17.05
N PRO A 764 15.08 -17.10 -16.59
CA PRO A 764 14.92 -18.51 -16.25
C PRO A 764 15.04 -19.44 -17.45
N HIS A 765 14.57 -19.03 -18.63
CA HIS A 765 14.57 -19.90 -19.80
C HIS A 765 15.98 -20.04 -20.42
N MET A 766 16.66 -18.93 -20.59
CA MET A 766 18.02 -18.90 -21.12
C MET A 766 18.97 -19.69 -20.22
N THR A 767 18.81 -19.57 -18.91
CA THR A 767 19.71 -20.20 -17.96
C THR A 767 19.50 -21.71 -17.87
N ASP A 768 18.28 -22.22 -17.97
CA ASP A 768 18.00 -23.66 -18.06
C ASP A 768 18.59 -24.23 -19.38
N GLU A 769 18.48 -23.51 -20.50
CA GLU A 769 19.10 -23.92 -21.75
C GLU A 769 20.62 -23.99 -21.63
N LEU A 770 21.25 -22.95 -21.08
CA LEU A 770 22.70 -22.92 -20.87
C LEU A 770 23.17 -24.03 -19.91
N TRP A 771 22.38 -24.31 -18.88
CA TRP A 771 22.65 -25.36 -17.91
C TRP A 771 22.74 -26.74 -18.57
N HIS A 772 21.80 -27.00 -19.48
CA HIS A 772 21.76 -28.29 -20.21
C HIS A 772 22.74 -28.35 -21.40
N ASP A 773 22.66 -27.39 -22.31
CA ASP A 773 23.34 -27.49 -23.60
C ASP A 773 24.82 -27.04 -23.50
N ALA A 774 25.07 -25.91 -22.85
CA ALA A 774 26.44 -25.42 -22.70
C ALA A 774 27.21 -26.16 -21.60
N LEU A 775 26.67 -26.26 -20.40
CA LEU A 775 27.35 -26.86 -19.24
C LEU A 775 27.21 -28.40 -19.22
N GLY A 776 26.22 -28.99 -19.90
CA GLY A 776 26.01 -30.44 -19.96
C GLY A 776 25.48 -31.02 -18.63
N CYS A 777 24.79 -30.22 -17.83
CA CYS A 777 24.22 -30.62 -16.54
C CYS A 777 22.82 -31.22 -16.71
N GLU A 778 22.41 -32.08 -15.79
CA GLU A 778 21.07 -32.67 -15.74
C GLU A 778 20.17 -31.95 -14.74
N GLY A 779 18.85 -32.09 -14.90
CA GLY A 779 17.83 -31.44 -14.06
C GLY A 779 17.73 -29.93 -14.26
N SER A 780 16.65 -29.29 -13.78
CA SER A 780 16.51 -27.85 -13.94
C SER A 780 17.48 -27.08 -13.05
N ILE A 781 18.04 -25.99 -13.57
CA ILE A 781 18.86 -25.05 -12.80
C ILE A 781 18.13 -24.48 -11.59
N HIS A 782 16.80 -24.35 -11.66
CA HIS A 782 15.96 -23.81 -10.60
C HIS A 782 15.81 -24.72 -9.38
N THR A 783 16.30 -25.96 -9.48
CA THR A 783 16.41 -26.90 -8.35
C THR A 783 17.81 -26.98 -7.76
N GLN A 784 18.75 -26.27 -8.35
CA GLN A 784 20.14 -26.25 -7.88
C GLN A 784 20.31 -25.27 -6.72
N GLU A 785 21.29 -25.55 -5.86
CA GLU A 785 21.65 -24.64 -4.78
C GLU A 785 22.25 -23.34 -5.30
N TRP A 786 22.01 -22.24 -4.56
CA TRP A 786 22.60 -20.94 -4.86
C TRP A 786 24.13 -21.02 -4.78
N PRO A 787 24.88 -20.35 -5.70
CA PRO A 787 26.34 -20.46 -5.72
C PRO A 787 26.96 -19.86 -4.45
N GLU A 788 27.87 -20.62 -3.84
CA GLU A 788 28.65 -20.17 -2.71
C GLU A 788 29.71 -19.14 -3.10
N PHE A 789 30.07 -18.29 -2.18
CA PHE A 789 31.15 -17.32 -2.31
C PHE A 789 32.03 -17.28 -1.07
N ASP A 790 33.32 -16.95 -1.26
CA ASP A 790 34.29 -16.79 -0.21
C ASP A 790 34.61 -15.29 -0.06
N PRO A 791 34.26 -14.66 1.06
CA PRO A 791 34.53 -13.24 1.30
C PRO A 791 36.02 -12.87 1.29
N GLU A 792 36.91 -13.81 1.65
CA GLU A 792 38.36 -13.55 1.65
C GLU A 792 38.88 -13.48 0.22
N LYS A 793 38.40 -14.35 -0.67
CA LYS A 793 38.76 -14.33 -2.09
C LYS A 793 38.14 -13.16 -2.85
N ALA A 794 37.10 -12.58 -2.31
CA ALA A 794 36.43 -11.37 -2.89
C ALA A 794 37.24 -10.08 -2.61
N LYS A 795 38.17 -10.09 -1.66
CA LYS A 795 38.97 -8.90 -1.31
C LYS A 795 39.90 -8.53 -2.46
N ALA A 796 39.99 -7.26 -2.74
CA ALA A 796 41.00 -6.71 -3.65
C ALA A 796 42.32 -6.63 -2.91
N ASP A 797 43.43 -7.00 -3.56
CA ASP A 797 44.78 -6.76 -3.00
C ASP A 797 45.09 -5.27 -3.02
N GLU A 798 44.60 -4.55 -4.00
CA GLU A 798 44.81 -3.13 -4.22
C GLU A 798 43.50 -2.39 -4.46
N VAL A 799 43.43 -1.14 -4.02
CA VAL A 799 42.29 -0.27 -4.23
C VAL A 799 42.75 1.03 -4.91
N GLU A 800 41.98 1.45 -5.92
CA GLU A 800 42.21 2.77 -6.54
C GLU A 800 41.46 3.83 -5.73
N LEU A 801 42.17 4.86 -5.26
CA LEU A 801 41.61 5.97 -4.52
C LEU A 801 41.73 7.26 -5.31
N ALA A 802 40.66 8.03 -5.36
CA ALA A 802 40.71 9.37 -5.93
C ALA A 802 41.40 10.33 -4.94
N VAL A 803 42.45 11.04 -5.38
CA VAL A 803 43.09 12.10 -4.59
C VAL A 803 42.47 13.44 -4.97
N GLN A 804 41.88 14.08 -3.98
CA GLN A 804 41.26 15.39 -4.12
C GLN A 804 42.10 16.48 -3.44
N ILE A 805 42.17 17.67 -4.03
CA ILE A 805 42.64 18.87 -3.37
C ILE A 805 41.47 19.84 -3.27
N ASN A 806 41.08 20.20 -2.04
CA ASN A 806 39.93 21.06 -1.76
C ASN A 806 38.64 20.61 -2.47
N GLY A 807 38.39 19.28 -2.45
CA GLY A 807 37.20 18.66 -3.04
C GLY A 807 37.26 18.42 -4.56
N LYS A 808 38.34 18.80 -5.25
CA LYS A 808 38.52 18.54 -6.69
C LYS A 808 39.51 17.43 -6.93
N VAL A 809 39.12 16.39 -7.68
CA VAL A 809 40.02 15.27 -8.04
C VAL A 809 41.21 15.79 -8.87
N LYS A 810 42.42 15.41 -8.45
CA LYS A 810 43.67 15.79 -9.07
C LYS A 810 44.50 14.59 -9.54
N ALA A 811 44.41 13.48 -8.86
CA ALA A 811 45.09 12.24 -9.20
C ALA A 811 44.24 11.02 -8.80
N ARG A 812 44.64 9.87 -9.28
CA ARG A 812 44.20 8.55 -8.79
C ARG A 812 45.43 7.78 -8.37
N ILE A 813 45.35 7.10 -7.25
CA ILE A 813 46.43 6.29 -6.72
C ILE A 813 45.97 4.85 -6.51
N THR A 814 46.83 3.89 -6.74
CA THR A 814 46.59 2.50 -6.38
C THR A 814 47.39 2.18 -5.13
N VAL A 815 46.75 1.69 -4.10
CA VAL A 815 47.40 1.32 -2.83
C VAL A 815 46.92 -0.07 -2.43
N ALA A 816 47.73 -0.77 -1.62
CA ALA A 816 47.30 -2.04 -1.06
C ALA A 816 45.99 -1.84 -0.26
N ALA A 817 45.04 -2.79 -0.37
CA ALA A 817 43.73 -2.66 0.27
C ALA A 817 43.82 -2.65 1.80
N ASP A 818 44.86 -3.25 2.34
CA ASP A 818 45.21 -3.31 3.77
C ASP A 818 46.22 -2.24 4.21
N ALA A 819 46.58 -1.31 3.29
CA ALA A 819 47.48 -0.20 3.59
C ALA A 819 46.97 0.65 4.73
N ASP A 820 47.81 0.95 5.69
CA ASP A 820 47.46 1.85 6.77
C ASP A 820 47.23 3.30 6.25
N GLN A 821 46.54 4.12 7.04
CA GLN A 821 46.21 5.46 6.63
C GLN A 821 47.42 6.35 6.34
N GLU A 822 48.55 6.11 7.02
CA GLU A 822 49.78 6.87 6.83
C GLU A 822 50.47 6.52 5.51
N ALA A 823 50.51 5.23 5.17
CA ALA A 823 50.98 4.79 3.86
C ALA A 823 50.12 5.35 2.72
N VAL A 824 48.75 5.30 2.87
CA VAL A 824 47.85 5.89 1.89
C VAL A 824 48.03 7.40 1.74
N LYS A 825 48.23 8.12 2.84
CA LYS A 825 48.53 9.56 2.81
C LYS A 825 49.85 9.87 2.08
N ALA A 826 50.87 9.08 2.34
CA ALA A 826 52.21 9.25 1.72
C ALA A 826 52.11 9.13 0.18
N VAL A 827 51.49 8.03 -0.30
CA VAL A 827 51.28 7.81 -1.75
C VAL A 827 50.40 8.90 -2.35
N ALA A 828 49.35 9.34 -1.64
CA ALA A 828 48.48 10.42 -2.13
C ALA A 828 49.21 11.77 -2.25
N LEU A 829 50.06 12.11 -1.29
CA LEU A 829 50.81 13.35 -1.33
C LEU A 829 51.86 13.33 -2.44
N GLU A 830 52.54 12.19 -2.64
CA GLU A 830 53.50 11.96 -3.72
C GLU A 830 52.79 12.15 -5.10
N ALA A 831 51.63 11.55 -5.31
CA ALA A 831 50.88 11.62 -6.56
C ALA A 831 50.42 13.04 -6.95
N VAL A 832 50.35 13.95 -5.99
CA VAL A 832 49.91 15.35 -6.23
C VAL A 832 50.97 16.38 -5.78
N GLN A 833 52.24 15.95 -5.66
CA GLN A 833 53.33 16.76 -5.15
C GLN A 833 53.46 18.14 -5.84
N ASP A 834 53.36 18.18 -7.17
CA ASP A 834 53.42 19.37 -7.96
C ASP A 834 52.20 20.31 -7.71
N ALA A 835 51.03 19.74 -7.46
CA ALA A 835 49.79 20.49 -7.25
C ALA A 835 49.69 21.09 -5.84
N VAL A 836 50.46 20.59 -4.88
CA VAL A 836 50.53 21.09 -3.51
C VAL A 836 51.84 21.83 -3.20
N ALA A 837 52.76 21.89 -4.16
CA ALA A 837 54.04 22.62 -4.01
C ALA A 837 53.80 24.10 -3.68
N GLY A 838 54.43 24.58 -2.60
CA GLY A 838 54.30 25.94 -2.13
C GLY A 838 52.99 26.29 -1.41
N LYS A 839 52.13 25.35 -1.15
CA LYS A 839 50.89 25.50 -0.38
C LYS A 839 51.03 25.00 1.05
N ASP A 840 50.34 25.67 1.96
CA ASP A 840 50.24 25.24 3.35
C ASP A 840 49.19 24.11 3.48
N LEU A 841 49.68 22.89 3.81
CA LEU A 841 48.83 21.70 4.00
C LEU A 841 48.17 21.74 5.38
N LYS A 842 46.83 21.96 5.39
CA LYS A 842 46.04 22.05 6.63
C LYS A 842 45.59 20.72 7.16
N LYS A 843 45.16 19.81 6.29
CA LYS A 843 44.64 18.46 6.67
C LYS A 843 44.67 17.52 5.48
N VAL A 844 45.00 16.23 5.76
CA VAL A 844 44.84 15.14 4.82
C VAL A 844 43.87 14.16 5.43
N VAL A 845 42.74 13.95 4.78
CA VAL A 845 41.65 13.07 5.23
C VAL A 845 41.57 11.85 4.32
N VAL A 846 41.79 10.67 4.85
CA VAL A 846 41.62 9.41 4.15
C VAL A 846 40.21 8.89 4.46
N VAL A 847 39.41 8.66 3.41
CA VAL A 847 38.15 7.93 3.48
C VAL A 847 38.45 6.52 2.96
N PRO A 848 38.50 5.51 3.83
CA PRO A 848 38.89 4.15 3.45
C PRO A 848 38.08 3.63 2.25
N GLY A 849 38.80 3.06 1.27
CA GLY A 849 38.21 2.48 0.07
C GLY A 849 37.56 3.47 -0.91
N ARG A 850 37.65 4.81 -0.67
CA ARG A 850 36.95 5.80 -1.51
C ARG A 850 37.83 6.93 -2.05
N LEU A 851 38.45 7.69 -1.18
CA LEU A 851 39.24 8.85 -1.61
C LEU A 851 40.18 9.36 -0.51
N VAL A 852 41.14 10.14 -0.94
CA VAL A 852 41.96 11.00 -0.07
C VAL A 852 41.71 12.47 -0.39
N ASN A 853 41.28 13.26 0.58
CA ASN A 853 41.07 14.69 0.39
C ASN A 853 42.14 15.50 1.13
N ILE A 854 42.87 16.29 0.39
CA ILE A 854 43.95 17.18 0.86
C ILE A 854 43.42 18.60 0.93
N VAL A 855 43.43 19.18 2.12
CA VAL A 855 43.08 20.60 2.31
C VAL A 855 44.35 21.40 2.30
N ALA A 856 44.53 22.21 1.27
CA ALA A 856 45.71 23.05 1.06
C ALA A 856 45.31 24.49 0.76
N LYS A 857 46.01 25.45 1.38
CA LYS A 857 45.82 26.90 1.14
C LYS A 857 47.09 27.52 0.51
#